data_6f21e2058fb5b10359d065c8e3830ea8
#
_entry.id   6f21e2058fb5b10359d065c8e3830ea8
#
_cell.length_a   1.000
_cell.length_b   1.000
_cell.length_c   1.000
_cell.angle_alpha   90.00
_cell.angle_beta   90.00
_cell.angle_gamma   90.00
#
_symmetry.space_group_name_H-M   'P 1'
#
loop_
_entity.id
_entity.type
_entity.pdbx_description
1 polymer ?
#
loop_
_entity_poly.entity_id
_entity_poly.type
_entity_poly.pdbx_seq_one_letter_code
_entity_poly.pdbx_strand_id
1 'polypeptide(L)'
;MRVCQSLFILFSLYSVLLCPAFAQHTQQLFEEDTSIELSKSLYYLHETDLPLTIGDVSNRRSDFRMHPHDNPNFGFRSQGMWLLTSFANITNEEDWVLTINFSQLDKVDFYLVQDGKVLSQSHQGKSQQEQRFRVPTFRVHLPNPERVDVYIRIESQSSSLITPLKIQPEPLHSTYFQWDSLLWGLFYGGLLILAVYNLVLFFGVKEKSLIAYIGYILAVILWQFVWGGHIHFFFPSGIPTWLVGHTELIFVIIGICSGLFTVSFLETKQNATMAHPIIMLLLFVQVAVGVICFTDVLPSIWKNNLVYGVGLIAICSYIYAGFEAFFNHFKPARYFMIAWSMLALGAIIGMLSLIGVLPSNDFTTYCFQAGVFFESGLFSLALMEKSRSQLELEVAQATDDLRNNMELIEEQNARLDIARKDAIKASNVKSQFLANMSHEIRTPLNAILGFSRELTNAALPTEQQEQVRIIDTAADNLLTIVNDVLDFSKIEAGKLQINNQPFSPNKLLEEMVTLMAKSAHSKKLEFVLDVAPLPEKLIGDVFRIKQILNNLLSNALKFTSSGTITLAVSGRSLPHGIHEINIVVEDTGIGISRQDRKKLFSAFSQVDDALNRNYQGTGLGLVISRELVRLMRGDLTLKSIPGLGSTFNVTLRTNHLSQKYALSTDPDWQNKHVVIYDPIPATRRASAAMLTRLGAKVTSVESLDYLSNLTICPDFFMATAPVSKLNQRDTLLSRFVQFPAKKRILW
;
A
#
# COMPACT_ATOMS: atom_id res chain seq x y z
N MET A 1 93.41 -34.43 60.61
CA MET A 1 92.35 -35.35 60.38
C MET A 1 91.14 -35.20 61.32
N ARG A 2 91.31 -34.90 62.62
CA ARG A 2 90.15 -34.72 63.59
C ARG A 2 89.33 -33.49 63.38
N VAL A 3 89.88 -32.39 62.83
CA VAL A 3 89.10 -31.15 62.57
C VAL A 3 88.21 -31.26 61.35
N CYS A 4 88.61 -32.00 60.30
CA CYS A 4 87.79 -32.25 59.15
C CYS A 4 86.57 -33.19 59.44
N GLN A 5 86.75 -34.14 60.36
CA GLN A 5 85.66 -35.03 60.79
C GLN A 5 84.59 -34.29 61.61
N SER A 6 85.02 -33.35 62.46
CA SER A 6 84.13 -32.51 63.29
C SER A 6 83.34 -31.53 62.40
N LEU A 7 83.92 -30.95 61.33
CA LEU A 7 83.26 -30.09 60.39
C LEU A 7 82.26 -30.85 59.51
N PHE A 8 82.57 -32.06 59.14
CA PHE A 8 81.66 -32.92 58.37
C PHE A 8 80.44 -33.38 59.18
N ILE A 9 80.68 -33.68 60.52
CA ILE A 9 79.57 -33.99 61.43
C ILE A 9 78.71 -32.75 61.72
N LEU A 10 79.31 -31.57 61.90
CA LEU A 10 78.56 -30.33 62.03
C LEU A 10 77.77 -29.95 60.75
N PHE A 11 78.36 -30.18 59.58
CA PHE A 11 77.67 -29.96 58.27
C PHE A 11 76.54 -30.96 58.03
N SER A 12 76.73 -32.25 58.42
CA SER A 12 75.67 -33.24 58.36
C SER A 12 74.56 -33.03 59.37
N LEU A 13 74.87 -32.53 60.60
CA LEU A 13 73.90 -32.12 61.60
C LEU A 13 73.14 -30.81 61.16
N TYR A 14 73.87 -29.89 60.52
CA TYR A 14 73.26 -28.66 59.99
C TYR A 14 72.35 -28.94 58.74
N SER A 15 72.72 -29.93 57.96
CA SER A 15 71.84 -30.38 56.82
C SER A 15 70.64 -31.16 57.29
N VAL A 16 70.67 -31.85 58.42
CA VAL A 16 69.53 -32.53 59.04
C VAL A 16 68.61 -31.55 59.78
N LEU A 17 69.17 -30.44 60.33
CA LEU A 17 68.37 -29.40 60.94
C LEU A 17 67.75 -28.41 59.94
N LEU A 18 68.18 -28.42 58.66
CA LEU A 18 67.63 -27.66 57.58
C LEU A 18 66.67 -28.47 56.69
N CYS A 19 66.24 -29.70 57.11
CA CYS A 19 65.08 -30.24 56.60
C CYS A 19 63.88 -29.38 57.02
N PRO A 20 63.31 -28.56 56.16
CA PRO A 20 62.13 -27.83 56.61
C PRO A 20 61.12 -28.88 56.93
N ALA A 21 60.73 -29.01 58.21
CA ALA A 21 59.48 -29.69 58.53
C ALA A 21 58.39 -29.02 57.63
N PHE A 22 57.98 -29.72 56.62
CA PHE A 22 56.83 -29.28 55.76
C PHE A 22 55.60 -29.29 56.68
N ALA A 23 55.52 -28.27 57.56
CA ALA A 23 54.25 -27.96 58.17
C ALA A 23 53.33 -27.45 57.05
N GLN A 24 52.45 -28.31 56.58
CA GLN A 24 51.38 -27.87 55.66
C GLN A 24 50.71 -26.64 56.28
N HIS A 25 50.69 -25.57 55.53
CA HIS A 25 50.13 -24.28 55.97
C HIS A 25 48.64 -24.47 56.18
N THR A 26 48.16 -24.47 57.41
CA THR A 26 46.74 -24.44 57.73
C THR A 26 46.26 -23.01 57.61
N GLN A 27 45.31 -22.73 56.73
CA GLN A 27 44.71 -21.41 56.57
C GLN A 27 43.85 -21.11 57.83
N GLN A 28 44.19 -20.11 58.58
CA GLN A 28 43.36 -19.60 59.69
C GLN A 28 42.30 -18.65 59.10
N LEU A 29 41.05 -18.83 59.52
CA LEU A 29 39.93 -17.99 59.16
C LEU A 29 39.70 -17.00 60.32
N PHE A 30 39.74 -15.71 60.01
CA PHE A 30 39.57 -14.61 61.03
C PHE A 30 38.23 -13.90 60.79
N GLU A 31 37.66 -13.26 61.83
CA GLU A 31 36.37 -12.52 61.69
C GLU A 31 36.45 -11.31 60.75
N GLU A 32 37.66 -10.77 60.49
CA GLU A 32 37.87 -9.68 59.54
C GLU A 32 37.93 -10.16 58.06
N ASP A 33 38.02 -11.48 57.87
CA ASP A 33 38.14 -12.06 56.55
C ASP A 33 36.78 -12.04 55.79
N THR A 34 36.64 -11.11 54.89
CA THR A 34 35.45 -11.02 54.02
C THR A 34 35.49 -12.05 52.89
N SER A 35 36.69 -12.44 52.42
CA SER A 35 36.91 -13.35 51.32
C SER A 35 38.37 -13.74 51.23
N ILE A 36 38.65 -15.03 51.26
CA ILE A 36 40.00 -15.58 51.21
C ILE A 36 40.20 -16.30 49.90
N GLU A 37 41.21 -15.88 49.12
CA GLU A 37 41.70 -16.63 47.97
C GLU A 37 42.70 -17.69 48.45
N LEU A 38 42.39 -18.96 48.11
CA LEU A 38 43.13 -20.10 48.63
C LEU A 38 44.36 -20.49 47.79
N SER A 39 44.64 -19.74 46.74
CA SER A 39 45.69 -20.06 45.77
C SER A 39 47.08 -20.26 46.44
N LYS A 40 47.39 -19.50 47.50
CA LYS A 40 48.66 -19.52 48.24
C LYS A 40 48.77 -20.66 49.24
N SER A 41 47.65 -21.28 49.60
CA SER A 41 47.56 -22.41 50.55
C SER A 41 47.16 -23.73 49.90
N LEU A 42 47.16 -23.77 48.54
CA LEU A 42 46.71 -24.90 47.76
C LEU A 42 47.85 -25.90 47.48
N TYR A 43 47.64 -27.13 47.85
CA TYR A 43 48.50 -28.25 47.53
C TYR A 43 47.85 -29.10 46.46
N TYR A 44 48.65 -29.70 45.58
CA TYR A 44 48.15 -30.54 44.49
C TYR A 44 48.91 -31.86 44.40
N LEU A 45 48.21 -32.89 43.94
CA LEU A 45 48.72 -34.23 43.61
C LEU A 45 48.20 -34.65 42.24
N HIS A 46 49.09 -35.05 41.34
CA HIS A 46 48.70 -35.60 40.06
C HIS A 46 48.29 -37.07 40.18
N GLU A 47 47.16 -37.45 39.57
CA GLU A 47 46.84 -38.85 39.36
C GLU A 47 47.81 -39.45 38.33
N THR A 48 48.15 -40.70 38.55
CA THR A 48 48.85 -41.56 37.59
C THR A 48 47.81 -42.29 36.74
N ASP A 49 48.15 -43.37 36.02
CA ASP A 49 47.27 -44.04 35.08
C ASP A 49 46.00 -44.68 35.71
N LEU A 50 45.94 -44.80 37.03
CA LEU A 50 44.76 -45.29 37.76
C LEU A 50 44.17 -44.14 38.60
N PRO A 51 42.82 -43.93 38.54
CA PRO A 51 42.14 -42.96 39.37
C PRO A 51 42.30 -43.31 40.87
N LEU A 52 42.71 -42.35 41.65
CA LEU A 52 42.87 -42.50 43.09
C LEU A 52 41.53 -42.27 43.81
N THR A 53 41.27 -43.05 44.86
CA THR A 53 40.13 -42.82 45.77
C THR A 53 40.51 -41.87 46.90
N ILE A 54 39.53 -41.30 47.62
CA ILE A 54 39.76 -40.41 48.76
C ILE A 54 40.58 -41.12 49.87
N GLY A 55 40.37 -42.45 50.04
CA GLY A 55 41.12 -43.26 50.98
C GLY A 55 42.59 -43.36 50.60
N ASP A 56 42.92 -43.53 49.31
CA ASP A 56 44.29 -43.60 48.84
C ASP A 56 45.01 -42.25 49.02
N VAL A 57 44.31 -41.17 48.71
CA VAL A 57 44.86 -39.79 48.71
C VAL A 57 45.06 -39.29 50.14
N SER A 58 44.13 -39.56 51.05
CA SER A 58 44.28 -39.16 52.47
C SER A 58 45.51 -39.81 53.14
N ASN A 59 45.87 -41.03 52.73
CA ASN A 59 47.09 -41.74 53.22
C ASN A 59 48.39 -41.23 52.55
N ARG A 60 48.32 -40.52 51.45
CA ARG A 60 49.44 -39.95 50.70
C ARG A 60 49.58 -38.42 50.88
N ARG A 61 49.24 -37.93 52.05
CA ARG A 61 49.24 -36.46 52.35
C ARG A 61 50.63 -35.85 52.14
N SER A 62 51.71 -36.58 52.38
CA SER A 62 53.12 -36.14 52.17
C SER A 62 53.47 -35.92 50.69
N ASP A 63 52.74 -36.54 49.78
CA ASP A 63 53.05 -36.52 48.34
C ASP A 63 52.53 -35.23 47.66
N PHE A 64 51.64 -34.48 48.34
CA PHE A 64 51.11 -33.20 47.85
C PHE A 64 52.19 -32.13 47.79
N ARG A 65 52.22 -31.42 46.69
CA ARG A 65 53.14 -30.27 46.45
C ARG A 65 52.39 -28.99 46.48
N MET A 66 53.02 -27.95 47.09
CA MET A 66 52.48 -26.60 47.11
C MET A 66 52.48 -25.98 45.70
N HIS A 67 51.41 -25.33 45.31
CA HIS A 67 51.34 -24.64 44.02
C HIS A 67 52.20 -23.33 44.08
N PRO A 68 53.08 -23.10 43.09
CA PRO A 68 54.04 -21.99 43.15
C PRO A 68 53.46 -20.60 42.80
N HIS A 69 52.26 -20.55 42.19
CA HIS A 69 51.66 -19.33 41.66
C HIS A 69 50.34 -18.98 42.33
N ASP A 70 50.01 -17.68 42.35
CA ASP A 70 48.75 -17.17 42.93
C ASP A 70 47.50 -17.57 42.13
N ASN A 71 47.65 -17.98 40.91
CA ASN A 71 46.54 -18.44 40.06
C ASN A 71 46.76 -19.87 39.62
N PRO A 72 46.09 -20.89 40.24
CA PRO A 72 46.33 -22.26 39.97
C PRO A 72 45.75 -22.70 38.61
N ASN A 73 46.61 -22.67 37.61
CA ASN A 73 46.35 -23.15 36.25
C ASN A 73 47.29 -24.32 35.93
N PHE A 74 46.73 -25.49 35.83
CA PHE A 74 47.50 -26.73 35.61
C PHE A 74 47.52 -27.15 34.12
N GLY A 75 46.99 -26.32 33.25
CA GLY A 75 46.92 -26.55 31.80
C GLY A 75 45.91 -27.64 31.42
N PHE A 76 46.00 -28.08 30.15
CA PHE A 76 45.19 -29.16 29.63
C PHE A 76 45.80 -30.50 30.02
N ARG A 77 45.04 -31.33 30.74
CA ARG A 77 45.46 -32.66 31.16
C ARG A 77 44.30 -33.66 31.03
N SER A 78 44.61 -34.85 30.60
CA SER A 78 43.63 -35.96 30.49
C SER A 78 43.45 -36.73 31.80
N GLN A 79 44.37 -36.56 32.74
CA GLN A 79 44.35 -37.26 34.02
C GLN A 79 43.78 -36.34 35.11
N GLY A 80 43.08 -36.92 36.07
CA GLY A 80 42.54 -36.20 37.22
C GLY A 80 43.66 -35.62 38.11
N MET A 81 43.30 -34.63 38.89
CA MET A 81 44.18 -33.98 39.85
C MET A 81 43.46 -33.77 41.17
N TRP A 82 44.18 -34.03 42.22
CA TRP A 82 43.75 -33.77 43.59
C TRP A 82 44.31 -32.47 44.12
N LEU A 83 43.46 -31.69 44.74
CA LEU A 83 43.79 -30.47 45.46
C LEU A 83 43.52 -30.68 46.92
N LEU A 84 44.39 -30.10 47.79
CA LEU A 84 44.28 -30.20 49.24
C LEU A 84 44.45 -28.79 49.80
N THR A 85 43.53 -28.41 50.66
CA THR A 85 43.67 -27.22 51.55
C THR A 85 43.15 -27.58 52.94
N SER A 86 43.70 -26.95 53.95
CA SER A 86 43.36 -27.21 55.36
C SER A 86 42.90 -25.91 56.01
N PHE A 87 41.82 -25.98 56.76
CA PHE A 87 41.24 -24.86 57.46
C PHE A 87 41.29 -25.03 58.99
N ALA A 88 41.50 -23.96 59.73
CA ALA A 88 41.24 -23.84 61.17
C ALA A 88 40.31 -22.62 61.35
N ASN A 89 39.05 -22.90 61.65
CA ASN A 89 38.12 -21.82 61.96
C ASN A 89 38.29 -21.29 63.36
N ILE A 90 38.60 -20.00 63.50
CA ILE A 90 38.71 -19.30 64.80
C ILE A 90 37.65 -18.20 64.89
N THR A 91 36.65 -18.17 64.02
CA THR A 91 35.56 -17.21 64.01
C THR A 91 34.28 -17.82 64.65
N ASN A 92 33.31 -16.95 64.89
CA ASN A 92 31.97 -17.37 65.35
C ASN A 92 31.09 -17.94 64.25
N GLU A 93 31.45 -17.75 62.94
CA GLU A 93 30.71 -18.28 61.80
C GLU A 93 31.15 -19.69 61.51
N GLU A 94 30.19 -20.63 61.52
CA GLU A 94 30.46 -22.07 61.25
C GLU A 94 30.16 -22.43 59.82
N ASP A 95 29.29 -21.66 59.14
CA ASP A 95 28.84 -21.94 57.79
C ASP A 95 29.59 -21.10 56.75
N TRP A 96 30.41 -21.78 55.98
CA TRP A 96 31.27 -21.21 54.96
C TRP A 96 30.91 -21.77 53.58
N VAL A 97 31.19 -21.02 52.52
CA VAL A 97 30.99 -21.46 51.16
C VAL A 97 32.31 -21.40 50.41
N LEU A 98 32.70 -22.57 49.88
CA LEU A 98 33.86 -22.69 49.02
C LEU A 98 33.37 -22.68 47.54
N THR A 99 33.98 -21.83 46.74
CA THR A 99 33.66 -21.72 45.31
C THR A 99 34.89 -21.92 44.45
N ILE A 100 34.71 -22.61 43.30
CA ILE A 100 35.70 -22.67 42.23
C ILE A 100 35.15 -21.78 41.11
N ASN A 101 35.65 -20.55 41.00
CA ASN A 101 35.09 -19.57 40.05
C ASN A 101 35.47 -19.88 38.59
N PHE A 102 35.22 -21.13 38.16
CA PHE A 102 35.41 -21.59 36.79
C PHE A 102 34.35 -22.63 36.43
N SER A 103 33.47 -22.31 35.49
CA SER A 103 32.31 -23.14 35.14
C SER A 103 32.60 -24.29 34.21
N GLN A 104 33.82 -24.39 33.65
CA GLN A 104 34.14 -25.30 32.56
C GLN A 104 34.81 -26.60 32.98
N LEU A 105 34.90 -26.86 34.26
CA LEU A 105 35.41 -28.14 34.80
C LEU A 105 34.36 -29.25 34.54
N ASP A 106 34.77 -30.37 33.94
CA ASP A 106 33.86 -31.47 33.61
C ASP A 106 33.35 -32.21 34.87
N LYS A 107 34.26 -32.48 35.83
CA LYS A 107 33.93 -33.11 37.12
C LYS A 107 34.72 -32.45 38.22
N VAL A 108 34.06 -32.24 39.33
CA VAL A 108 34.64 -31.72 40.59
C VAL A 108 34.05 -32.54 41.74
N ASP A 109 34.87 -33.41 42.33
CA ASP A 109 34.50 -34.23 43.48
C ASP A 109 35.08 -33.58 44.74
N PHE A 110 34.20 -33.15 45.63
CA PHE A 110 34.56 -32.48 46.89
C PHE A 110 34.41 -33.42 48.07
N TYR A 111 35.40 -33.40 48.96
CA TYR A 111 35.40 -34.18 50.17
C TYR A 111 35.89 -33.33 51.37
N LEU A 112 35.08 -33.25 52.42
CA LEU A 112 35.41 -32.65 53.68
C LEU A 112 35.87 -33.77 54.64
N VAL A 113 37.10 -33.71 55.12
CA VAL A 113 37.71 -34.76 55.96
C VAL A 113 38.17 -34.17 57.29
N GLN A 114 37.82 -34.83 58.37
CA GLN A 114 38.26 -34.51 59.70
C GLN A 114 38.76 -35.80 60.36
N ASP A 115 39.94 -35.77 60.93
CA ASP A 115 40.61 -36.94 61.59
C ASP A 115 40.55 -38.23 60.76
N GLY A 116 40.73 -38.11 59.44
CA GLY A 116 40.73 -39.24 58.52
C GLY A 116 39.32 -39.77 58.16
N LYS A 117 38.23 -39.14 58.67
CA LYS A 117 36.85 -39.52 58.32
C LYS A 117 36.25 -38.49 57.37
N VAL A 118 35.58 -38.93 56.30
CA VAL A 118 34.83 -38.08 55.40
C VAL A 118 33.55 -37.64 56.09
N LEU A 119 33.42 -36.31 56.34
CA LEU A 119 32.23 -35.69 56.92
C LEU A 119 31.17 -35.39 55.88
N SER A 120 31.58 -34.88 54.72
CA SER A 120 30.68 -34.54 53.60
C SER A 120 31.37 -34.77 52.29
N GLN A 121 30.56 -35.14 51.27
CA GLN A 121 31.01 -35.27 49.90
C GLN A 121 29.96 -34.69 48.96
N SER A 122 30.40 -34.12 47.84
CA SER A 122 29.53 -33.59 46.78
C SER A 122 30.24 -33.71 45.46
N HIS A 123 29.41 -33.94 44.38
CA HIS A 123 29.88 -34.14 43.01
C HIS A 123 29.28 -33.02 42.15
N GLN A 124 30.12 -32.15 41.64
CA GLN A 124 29.69 -31.04 40.77
C GLN A 124 30.54 -31.00 39.49
N GLY A 125 30.26 -30.05 38.62
CA GLY A 125 30.92 -29.87 37.33
C GLY A 125 29.92 -29.84 36.19
N LYS A 126 30.33 -29.33 35.03
CA LYS A 126 29.43 -29.08 33.92
C LYS A 126 28.68 -30.32 33.38
N SER A 127 29.21 -31.50 33.64
CA SER A 127 28.61 -32.79 33.24
C SER A 127 27.78 -33.46 34.36
N GLN A 128 27.72 -32.85 35.55
CA GLN A 128 27.08 -33.42 36.75
C GLN A 128 25.70 -32.79 37.00
N GLN A 129 24.70 -33.58 37.31
CA GLN A 129 23.32 -33.14 37.58
C GLN A 129 23.15 -32.45 38.95
N GLU A 130 24.10 -32.63 39.86
CA GLU A 130 24.00 -32.02 41.19
C GLU A 130 24.39 -30.54 41.26
N GLN A 131 25.00 -30.01 40.21
CA GLN A 131 25.37 -28.60 40.18
C GLN A 131 24.15 -27.71 40.08
N ARG A 132 23.92 -26.89 41.09
CA ARG A 132 22.82 -25.92 41.16
C ARG A 132 23.23 -24.47 40.92
N PHE A 133 24.52 -24.18 40.96
CA PHE A 133 25.09 -22.86 40.77
C PHE A 133 25.86 -22.79 39.46
N ARG A 134 26.07 -21.60 38.98
CA ARG A 134 26.81 -21.32 37.75
C ARG A 134 28.22 -21.94 37.76
N VAL A 135 28.85 -21.95 38.93
CA VAL A 135 30.18 -22.51 39.18
C VAL A 135 30.09 -23.55 40.29
N PRO A 136 31.03 -24.49 40.38
CA PRO A 136 31.08 -25.44 41.48
C PRO A 136 31.14 -24.72 42.82
N THR A 137 30.15 -24.97 43.67
CA THR A 137 29.95 -24.27 44.95
C THR A 137 29.56 -25.26 46.02
N PHE A 138 30.34 -25.29 47.09
CA PHE A 138 30.25 -26.26 48.19
C PHE A 138 29.99 -25.53 49.49
N ARG A 139 28.96 -25.92 50.23
CA ARG A 139 28.76 -25.48 51.63
C ARG A 139 29.58 -26.32 52.53
N VAL A 140 30.33 -25.68 53.39
CA VAL A 140 31.30 -26.31 54.32
C VAL A 140 30.96 -25.83 55.71
N HIS A 141 30.60 -26.79 56.57
CA HIS A 141 30.42 -26.51 57.98
C HIS A 141 31.76 -26.72 58.68
N LEU A 142 32.31 -25.64 59.25
CA LEU A 142 33.63 -25.61 59.90
C LEU A 142 33.44 -25.28 61.37
N PRO A 143 33.39 -26.32 62.26
CA PRO A 143 33.25 -26.09 63.69
C PRO A 143 34.47 -25.41 64.24
N ASN A 144 34.30 -24.55 65.24
CA ASN A 144 35.36 -23.81 65.92
C ASN A 144 35.78 -24.61 67.18
N PRO A 145 37.08 -24.82 67.48
CA PRO A 145 38.33 -24.46 66.77
C PRO A 145 38.98 -25.62 65.98
N GLU A 146 38.20 -26.54 65.45
CA GLU A 146 38.71 -27.76 64.85
C GLU A 146 39.39 -27.55 63.51
N ARG A 147 40.41 -28.36 63.22
CA ARG A 147 41.04 -28.42 61.89
C ARG A 147 40.27 -29.36 60.95
N VAL A 148 40.00 -28.89 59.75
CA VAL A 148 39.33 -29.68 58.71
C VAL A 148 40.18 -29.62 57.43
N ASP A 149 40.31 -30.77 56.77
CA ASP A 149 40.98 -30.91 55.48
C ASP A 149 39.94 -31.00 54.36
N VAL A 150 40.16 -30.22 53.31
CA VAL A 150 39.31 -30.23 52.10
C VAL A 150 40.12 -30.84 50.96
N TYR A 151 39.63 -31.97 50.44
CA TYR A 151 40.14 -32.61 49.24
C TYR A 151 39.21 -32.37 48.08
N ILE A 152 39.76 -31.93 46.95
CA ILE A 152 38.99 -31.70 45.73
C ILE A 152 39.67 -32.42 44.60
N ARG A 153 38.94 -33.39 43.97
CA ARG A 153 39.37 -34.01 42.75
C ARG A 153 38.77 -33.27 41.56
N ILE A 154 39.59 -32.86 40.63
CA ILE A 154 39.19 -32.14 39.42
C ILE A 154 39.59 -32.97 38.19
N GLU A 155 38.68 -33.05 37.22
CA GLU A 155 38.92 -33.68 35.94
C GLU A 155 38.26 -32.84 34.84
N SER A 156 38.98 -32.56 33.74
CA SER A 156 38.43 -31.93 32.58
C SER A 156 39.17 -32.38 31.32
N GLN A 157 38.41 -32.88 30.35
CA GLN A 157 38.93 -33.28 29.04
C GLN A 157 38.72 -32.16 28.01
N SER A 158 37.82 -31.24 28.30
CA SER A 158 37.36 -30.22 27.35
C SER A 158 37.93 -28.83 27.62
N SER A 159 38.49 -28.58 28.81
CA SER A 159 39.04 -27.28 29.20
C SER A 159 40.34 -27.42 29.98
N SER A 160 41.08 -26.33 30.13
CA SER A 160 42.24 -26.25 31.04
C SER A 160 41.78 -26.40 32.50
N LEU A 161 42.58 -27.07 33.33
CA LEU A 161 42.33 -27.21 34.75
C LEU A 161 42.68 -25.89 35.47
N ILE A 162 41.76 -24.98 35.51
CA ILE A 162 41.89 -23.67 36.20
C ILE A 162 41.02 -23.72 37.45
N THR A 163 41.61 -23.45 38.58
CA THR A 163 40.94 -23.63 39.89
C THR A 163 41.12 -22.40 40.80
N PRO A 164 40.53 -21.27 40.49
CA PRO A 164 40.52 -20.10 41.41
C PRO A 164 39.57 -20.44 42.56
N LEU A 165 40.17 -20.94 43.65
CA LEU A 165 39.45 -21.33 44.85
C LEU A 165 39.27 -20.14 45.76
N LYS A 166 38.04 -19.93 46.22
CA LYS A 166 37.66 -18.87 47.13
C LYS A 166 36.75 -19.40 48.23
N ILE A 167 37.02 -19.00 49.47
CA ILE A 167 36.15 -19.33 50.61
C ILE A 167 35.62 -18.05 51.24
N GLN A 168 34.32 -18.04 51.57
CA GLN A 168 33.61 -16.90 52.13
C GLN A 168 32.59 -17.35 53.18
N PRO A 169 32.24 -16.53 54.20
CA PRO A 169 31.06 -16.77 55.02
C PRO A 169 29.79 -16.80 54.18
N GLU A 170 28.81 -17.65 54.54
CA GLU A 170 27.57 -17.84 53.76
C GLU A 170 26.80 -16.53 53.53
N PRO A 171 26.65 -15.57 54.48
CA PRO A 171 25.98 -14.31 54.27
C PRO A 171 26.65 -13.43 53.20
N LEU A 172 27.97 -13.39 53.17
CA LEU A 172 28.76 -12.66 52.19
C LEU A 172 28.70 -13.29 50.82
N HIS A 173 28.73 -14.62 50.76
CA HIS A 173 28.55 -15.35 49.50
C HIS A 173 27.18 -15.08 48.90
N SER A 174 26.12 -15.03 49.71
CA SER A 174 24.77 -14.74 49.19
C SER A 174 24.65 -13.34 48.56
N THR A 175 25.30 -12.34 49.20
CA THR A 175 25.37 -10.97 48.68
C THR A 175 26.18 -10.89 47.39
N TYR A 176 27.33 -11.56 47.32
CA TYR A 176 28.15 -11.63 46.10
C TYR A 176 27.37 -12.31 44.95
N PHE A 177 26.67 -13.38 45.24
CA PHE A 177 25.84 -14.10 44.27
C PHE A 177 24.71 -13.26 43.71
N GLN A 178 24.08 -12.40 44.54
CA GLN A 178 23.06 -11.45 44.07
C GLN A 178 23.65 -10.42 43.11
N TRP A 179 24.82 -9.88 43.40
CA TRP A 179 25.53 -8.96 42.51
C TRP A 179 25.97 -9.62 41.20
N ASP A 180 26.54 -10.83 41.25
CA ASP A 180 26.91 -11.62 40.07
C ASP A 180 25.69 -11.85 39.20
N SER A 181 24.58 -12.27 39.78
CA SER A 181 23.32 -12.51 39.08
C SER A 181 22.74 -11.25 38.44
N LEU A 182 22.83 -10.10 39.12
CA LEU A 182 22.41 -8.80 38.60
C LEU A 182 23.23 -8.40 37.35
N LEU A 183 24.58 -8.51 37.46
CA LEU A 183 25.49 -8.15 36.37
C LEU A 183 25.23 -9.02 35.12
N TRP A 184 25.06 -10.33 35.30
CA TRP A 184 24.71 -11.24 34.22
C TRP A 184 23.33 -10.96 33.64
N GLY A 185 22.36 -10.62 34.51
CA GLY A 185 21.02 -10.21 34.08
C GLY A 185 21.05 -8.94 33.23
N LEU A 186 21.82 -7.95 33.60
CA LEU A 186 22.03 -6.72 32.82
C LEU A 186 22.74 -7.00 31.51
N PHE A 187 23.73 -7.89 31.50
CA PHE A 187 24.44 -8.29 30.29
C PHE A 187 23.50 -8.95 29.29
N TYR A 188 22.78 -10.01 29.69
CA TYR A 188 21.87 -10.72 28.81
C TYR A 188 20.68 -9.87 28.39
N GLY A 189 20.10 -9.10 29.35
CA GLY A 189 18.98 -8.19 29.08
C GLY A 189 19.36 -7.10 28.10
N GLY A 190 20.55 -6.52 28.25
CA GLY A 190 21.07 -5.50 27.34
C GLY A 190 21.29 -6.03 25.93
N LEU A 191 21.90 -7.19 25.78
CA LEU A 191 22.08 -7.83 24.47
C LEU A 191 20.74 -8.21 23.81
N LEU A 192 19.78 -8.70 24.61
CA LEU A 192 18.45 -9.04 24.11
C LEU A 192 17.70 -7.79 23.64
N ILE A 193 17.77 -6.70 24.40
CA ILE A 193 17.19 -5.41 23.99
C ILE A 193 17.82 -4.94 22.68
N LEU A 194 19.13 -5.06 22.51
CA LEU A 194 19.81 -4.72 21.26
C LEU A 194 19.35 -5.60 20.10
N ALA A 195 19.16 -6.91 20.33
CA ALA A 195 18.65 -7.82 19.32
C ALA A 195 17.21 -7.46 18.88
N VAL A 196 16.32 -7.18 19.85
CA VAL A 196 14.94 -6.75 19.59
C VAL A 196 14.91 -5.39 18.87
N TYR A 197 15.73 -4.43 19.33
CA TYR A 197 15.84 -3.13 18.68
C TYR A 197 16.24 -3.27 17.18
N ASN A 198 17.27 -4.05 16.89
CA ASN A 198 17.71 -4.29 15.52
C ASN A 198 16.69 -5.09 14.69
N LEU A 199 15.90 -5.96 15.35
CA LEU A 199 14.80 -6.66 14.69
C LEU A 199 13.68 -5.68 14.26
N VAL A 200 13.33 -4.73 15.11
CA VAL A 200 12.38 -3.67 14.77
C VAL A 200 12.90 -2.81 13.62
N LEU A 201 14.18 -2.42 13.66
CA LEU A 201 14.82 -1.69 12.58
C LEU A 201 14.79 -2.48 11.27
N PHE A 202 14.98 -3.80 11.31
CA PHE A 202 14.93 -4.65 10.13
C PHE A 202 13.57 -4.59 9.43
N PHE A 203 12.46 -4.57 10.16
CA PHE A 203 11.13 -4.43 9.54
C PHE A 203 10.93 -3.08 8.85
N GLY A 204 11.60 -2.01 9.32
CA GLY A 204 11.58 -0.69 8.69
C GLY A 204 12.48 -0.57 7.47
N VAL A 205 13.74 -0.99 7.61
CA VAL A 205 14.80 -0.73 6.62
C VAL A 205 15.02 -1.92 5.66
N LYS A 206 14.71 -3.16 6.10
CA LYS A 206 14.89 -4.43 5.36
C LYS A 206 16.35 -4.70 4.94
N GLU A 207 17.33 -4.18 5.66
CA GLU A 207 18.74 -4.39 5.36
C GLU A 207 19.23 -5.75 5.87
N LYS A 208 19.92 -6.51 5.00
CA LYS A 208 20.39 -7.88 5.30
C LYS A 208 21.40 -7.94 6.44
N SER A 209 22.20 -6.90 6.62
CA SER A 209 23.19 -6.82 7.70
C SER A 209 22.57 -6.87 9.09
N LEU A 210 21.34 -6.36 9.26
CA LEU A 210 20.60 -6.42 10.52
C LEU A 210 20.26 -7.86 10.92
N ILE A 211 19.84 -8.71 10.00
CA ILE A 211 19.55 -10.13 10.29
C ILE A 211 20.81 -10.88 10.67
N ALA A 212 21.92 -10.67 9.93
CA ALA A 212 23.19 -11.32 10.25
C ALA A 212 23.68 -10.90 11.64
N TYR A 213 23.51 -9.63 12.00
CA TYR A 213 23.86 -9.09 13.30
C TYR A 213 22.98 -9.64 14.42
N ILE A 214 21.67 -9.75 14.23
CA ILE A 214 20.77 -10.38 15.20
C ILE A 214 21.19 -11.84 15.45
N GLY A 215 21.47 -12.58 14.37
CA GLY A 215 21.98 -13.95 14.47
C GLY A 215 23.28 -14.04 15.27
N TYR A 216 24.20 -13.09 15.06
CA TYR A 216 25.44 -12.95 15.83
C TYR A 216 25.16 -12.74 17.34
N ILE A 217 24.34 -11.74 17.69
CA ILE A 217 24.00 -11.46 19.10
C ILE A 217 23.37 -12.68 19.77
N LEU A 218 22.40 -13.32 19.13
CA LEU A 218 21.72 -14.49 19.69
C LEU A 218 22.68 -15.67 19.88
N ALA A 219 23.59 -15.88 18.94
CA ALA A 219 24.61 -16.91 19.05
C ALA A 219 25.60 -16.61 20.19
N VAL A 220 25.99 -15.34 20.38
CA VAL A 220 26.84 -14.91 21.51
C VAL A 220 26.11 -15.09 22.84
N ILE A 221 24.84 -14.70 22.95
CA ILE A 221 24.01 -14.94 24.14
C ILE A 221 23.98 -16.43 24.47
N LEU A 222 23.70 -17.29 23.48
CA LEU A 222 23.63 -18.74 23.68
C LEU A 222 24.98 -19.30 24.14
N TRP A 223 26.09 -18.89 23.50
CA TRP A 223 27.42 -19.33 23.87
C TRP A 223 27.77 -18.91 25.29
N GLN A 224 27.54 -17.64 25.66
CA GLN A 224 27.79 -17.15 27.00
C GLN A 224 26.91 -17.84 28.05
N PHE A 225 25.67 -18.15 27.71
CA PHE A 225 24.73 -18.85 28.56
C PHE A 225 25.24 -20.27 28.90
N VAL A 226 25.77 -21.00 27.93
CA VAL A 226 26.34 -22.33 28.14
C VAL A 226 27.72 -22.26 28.76
N TRP A 227 28.62 -21.41 28.22
CA TRP A 227 29.98 -21.23 28.72
C TRP A 227 30.01 -20.66 30.13
N GLY A 228 29.17 -19.71 30.45
CA GLY A 228 29.04 -19.10 31.77
C GLY A 228 28.45 -20.00 32.86
N GLY A 229 27.96 -21.19 32.47
CA GLY A 229 27.37 -22.15 33.42
C GLY A 229 25.92 -21.85 33.81
N HIS A 230 25.26 -20.84 33.19
CA HIS A 230 23.89 -20.44 33.53
C HIS A 230 22.86 -21.49 33.15
N ILE A 231 23.21 -22.40 32.23
CA ILE A 231 22.35 -23.50 31.81
C ILE A 231 21.90 -24.39 33.00
N HIS A 232 22.73 -24.51 34.05
CA HIS A 232 22.41 -25.24 35.26
C HIS A 232 21.25 -24.65 36.07
N PHE A 233 21.03 -23.35 35.99
CA PHE A 233 19.87 -22.70 36.62
C PHE A 233 18.56 -23.03 35.97
N PHE A 234 18.54 -23.07 34.65
CA PHE A 234 17.32 -23.19 33.89
C PHE A 234 16.90 -24.64 33.65
N PHE A 235 17.85 -25.59 33.75
CA PHE A 235 17.59 -26.99 33.51
C PHE A 235 18.06 -27.84 34.70
N PRO A 236 17.51 -27.66 35.92
CA PRO A 236 17.97 -28.36 37.11
C PRO A 236 17.71 -29.85 37.12
N SER A 237 16.76 -30.36 36.31
CA SER A 237 16.34 -31.75 36.26
C SER A 237 16.80 -32.54 35.01
N GLY A 238 17.56 -31.92 34.13
CA GLY A 238 18.05 -32.58 32.90
C GLY A 238 18.72 -31.58 31.98
N ILE A 239 20.01 -31.35 32.20
CA ILE A 239 20.82 -30.48 31.31
C ILE A 239 20.84 -31.16 29.94
N PRO A 240 20.62 -30.37 28.84
CA PRO A 240 20.88 -30.92 27.51
C PRO A 240 22.37 -31.26 27.36
N THR A 241 22.74 -32.45 27.74
CA THR A 241 24.14 -32.92 27.74
C THR A 241 24.80 -32.76 26.38
N TRP A 242 24.00 -32.89 25.31
CA TRP A 242 24.44 -32.61 23.94
C TRP A 242 24.91 -31.14 23.78
N LEU A 243 24.14 -30.14 24.25
CA LEU A 243 24.48 -28.73 24.11
C LEU A 243 25.73 -28.33 24.88
N VAL A 244 25.88 -28.89 26.10
CA VAL A 244 27.07 -28.69 26.93
C VAL A 244 28.30 -29.37 26.35
N GLY A 245 28.12 -30.55 25.73
CA GLY A 245 29.19 -31.29 25.09
C GLY A 245 29.67 -30.78 23.74
N HIS A 246 28.89 -29.85 23.10
CA HIS A 246 29.19 -29.33 21.76
C HIS A 246 29.23 -27.79 21.74
N THR A 247 29.83 -27.18 22.74
CA THR A 247 29.97 -25.70 22.81
C THR A 247 30.77 -25.13 21.66
N GLU A 248 31.67 -25.90 21.06
CA GLU A 248 32.43 -25.56 19.86
C GLU A 248 31.55 -25.29 18.65
N LEU A 249 30.40 -25.96 18.51
CA LEU A 249 29.45 -25.68 17.42
C LEU A 249 28.81 -24.31 17.54
N ILE A 250 28.50 -23.87 18.77
CA ILE A 250 27.95 -22.54 18.99
C ILE A 250 28.99 -21.49 18.60
N PHE A 251 30.27 -21.74 18.90
CA PHE A 251 31.36 -20.84 18.51
C PHE A 251 31.54 -20.76 16.99
N VAL A 252 31.38 -21.87 16.28
CA VAL A 252 31.36 -21.90 14.80
C VAL A 252 30.20 -21.06 14.28
N ILE A 253 29.00 -21.16 14.87
CA ILE A 253 27.83 -20.35 14.47
C ILE A 253 28.12 -18.83 14.68
N ILE A 254 28.76 -18.46 15.80
CA ILE A 254 29.22 -17.09 16.03
C ILE A 254 30.12 -16.62 14.88
N GLY A 255 31.12 -17.46 14.52
CA GLY A 255 32.05 -17.17 13.43
C GLY A 255 31.35 -16.95 12.10
N ILE A 256 30.39 -17.83 11.75
CA ILE A 256 29.60 -17.71 10.51
C ILE A 256 28.74 -16.44 10.54
N CYS A 257 28.01 -16.20 11.63
CA CYS A 257 27.17 -15.01 11.74
C CYS A 257 27.99 -13.71 11.68
N SER A 258 29.15 -13.66 12.36
CA SER A 258 30.05 -12.49 12.31
C SER A 258 30.66 -12.29 10.92
N GLY A 259 30.97 -13.37 10.19
CA GLY A 259 31.44 -13.29 8.82
C GLY A 259 30.36 -12.78 7.85
N LEU A 260 29.16 -13.31 7.96
CA LEU A 260 28.00 -12.83 7.17
C LEU A 260 27.67 -11.36 7.49
N PHE A 261 27.75 -11.00 8.77
CA PHE A 261 27.62 -9.61 9.18
C PHE A 261 28.71 -8.73 8.57
N THR A 262 29.97 -9.14 8.66
CA THR A 262 31.10 -8.40 8.07
C THR A 262 30.91 -8.19 6.57
N VAL A 263 30.55 -9.24 5.83
CA VAL A 263 30.30 -9.17 4.37
C VAL A 263 29.19 -8.22 4.04
N SER A 264 28.05 -8.30 4.76
CA SER A 264 26.89 -7.48 4.48
C SER A 264 27.00 -6.05 4.99
N PHE A 265 27.64 -5.83 6.16
CA PHE A 265 27.80 -4.51 6.75
C PHE A 265 28.81 -3.65 5.98
N LEU A 266 30.01 -4.19 5.71
CA LEU A 266 31.08 -3.49 5.00
C LEU A 266 30.86 -3.48 3.49
N GLU A 267 29.86 -4.24 2.96
CA GLU A 267 29.65 -4.44 1.54
C GLU A 267 30.98 -4.83 0.85
N THR A 268 31.64 -5.86 1.41
CA THR A 268 33.02 -6.21 1.12
C THR A 268 33.30 -6.42 -0.37
N LYS A 269 32.29 -6.85 -1.14
CA LYS A 269 32.41 -6.99 -2.60
C LYS A 269 32.76 -5.67 -3.31
N GLN A 270 32.36 -4.52 -2.74
CA GLN A 270 32.58 -3.18 -3.31
C GLN A 270 33.70 -2.44 -2.58
N ASN A 271 33.70 -2.50 -1.23
CA ASN A 271 34.55 -1.67 -0.39
C ASN A 271 35.79 -2.39 0.14
N ALA A 272 35.85 -3.74 0.08
CA ALA A 272 36.97 -4.54 0.54
C ALA A 272 37.22 -5.74 -0.38
N THR A 273 37.58 -5.42 -1.62
CA THR A 273 37.66 -6.40 -2.72
C THR A 273 38.72 -7.48 -2.54
N MET A 274 39.82 -7.16 -1.84
CA MET A 274 40.86 -8.14 -1.53
C MET A 274 40.50 -9.05 -0.36
N ALA A 275 39.83 -8.49 0.65
CA ALA A 275 39.37 -9.26 1.81
C ALA A 275 38.16 -10.17 1.48
N HIS A 276 37.32 -9.75 0.56
CA HIS A 276 36.07 -10.47 0.23
C HIS A 276 36.27 -11.97 -0.09
N PRO A 277 37.15 -12.38 -1.02
CA PRO A 277 37.36 -13.81 -1.32
C PRO A 277 37.94 -14.59 -0.14
N ILE A 278 38.76 -13.93 0.70
CA ILE A 278 39.35 -14.55 1.90
C ILE A 278 38.25 -14.85 2.90
N ILE A 279 37.34 -13.90 3.15
CA ILE A 279 36.23 -14.10 4.07
C ILE A 279 35.27 -15.17 3.56
N MET A 280 34.96 -15.18 2.27
CA MET A 280 34.12 -16.22 1.69
C MET A 280 34.71 -17.62 1.80
N LEU A 281 36.01 -17.75 1.58
CA LEU A 281 36.74 -19.00 1.81
C LEU A 281 36.68 -19.41 3.29
N LEU A 282 36.92 -18.47 4.21
CA LEU A 282 36.86 -18.75 5.65
C LEU A 282 35.46 -19.12 6.12
N LEU A 283 34.42 -18.52 5.59
CA LEU A 283 33.03 -18.92 5.85
C LEU A 283 32.79 -20.38 5.43
N PHE A 284 33.26 -20.75 4.24
CA PHE A 284 33.18 -22.15 3.77
C PHE A 284 33.96 -23.10 4.69
N VAL A 285 35.19 -22.73 5.10
CA VAL A 285 36.00 -23.50 6.05
C VAL A 285 35.29 -23.63 7.40
N GLN A 286 34.69 -22.56 7.93
CA GLN A 286 33.93 -22.59 9.18
C GLN A 286 32.76 -23.58 9.11
N VAL A 287 32.01 -23.59 8.01
CA VAL A 287 30.93 -24.57 7.81
C VAL A 287 31.49 -25.99 7.79
N ALA A 288 32.60 -26.22 7.10
CA ALA A 288 33.26 -27.53 7.06
C ALA A 288 33.73 -28.00 8.46
N VAL A 289 34.33 -27.04 9.24
CA VAL A 289 34.73 -27.31 10.62
C VAL A 289 33.49 -27.62 11.49
N GLY A 290 32.39 -26.90 11.29
CA GLY A 290 31.13 -27.21 11.99
C GLY A 290 30.65 -28.64 11.74
N VAL A 291 30.71 -29.11 10.48
CA VAL A 291 30.36 -30.47 10.13
C VAL A 291 31.30 -31.49 10.81
N ILE A 292 32.60 -31.20 10.84
CA ILE A 292 33.60 -32.04 11.54
C ILE A 292 33.31 -32.09 13.04
N CYS A 293 33.00 -30.96 13.65
CA CYS A 293 32.69 -30.89 15.09
C CYS A 293 31.38 -31.61 15.44
N PHE A 294 30.43 -31.69 14.54
CA PHE A 294 29.19 -32.42 14.73
C PHE A 294 29.43 -33.94 14.76
N THR A 295 30.53 -34.42 14.18
CA THR A 295 30.91 -35.83 14.19
C THR A 295 31.87 -36.12 15.33
N ASP A 296 31.82 -37.33 15.90
CA ASP A 296 32.74 -37.75 16.97
C ASP A 296 34.05 -38.34 16.44
N VAL A 297 34.47 -37.94 15.24
CA VAL A 297 35.69 -38.43 14.60
C VAL A 297 36.95 -37.93 15.27
N LEU A 298 36.93 -36.69 15.82
CA LEU A 298 38.09 -36.10 16.47
C LEU A 298 37.89 -35.97 18.00
N PRO A 299 38.96 -36.17 18.80
CA PRO A 299 38.92 -35.84 20.21
C PRO A 299 38.58 -34.35 20.47
N SER A 300 37.88 -34.08 21.58
CA SER A 300 37.37 -32.70 21.90
C SER A 300 38.48 -31.65 21.91
N ILE A 301 39.68 -32.02 22.34
CA ILE A 301 40.81 -31.09 22.36
C ILE A 301 41.24 -30.64 20.96
N TRP A 302 41.19 -31.54 19.98
CA TRP A 302 41.53 -31.21 18.60
C TRP A 302 40.41 -30.41 17.93
N LYS A 303 39.14 -30.75 18.25
CA LYS A 303 37.97 -29.96 17.80
C LYS A 303 38.09 -28.51 18.28
N ASN A 304 38.35 -28.31 19.57
CA ASN A 304 38.50 -26.98 20.16
C ASN A 304 39.65 -26.16 19.54
N ASN A 305 40.83 -26.78 19.39
CA ASN A 305 41.99 -26.13 18.79
C ASN A 305 41.73 -25.73 17.32
N LEU A 306 41.03 -26.57 16.56
CA LEU A 306 40.66 -26.30 15.18
C LEU A 306 39.67 -25.10 15.09
N VAL A 307 38.64 -25.12 15.93
CA VAL A 307 37.63 -24.04 15.98
C VAL A 307 38.26 -22.72 16.38
N TYR A 308 39.08 -22.70 17.44
CA TYR A 308 39.73 -21.48 17.89
C TYR A 308 40.78 -20.97 16.89
N GLY A 309 41.53 -21.87 16.25
CA GLY A 309 42.49 -21.51 15.23
C GLY A 309 41.84 -20.87 14.00
N VAL A 310 40.80 -21.50 13.46
CA VAL A 310 40.02 -20.96 12.32
C VAL A 310 39.30 -19.68 12.72
N GLY A 311 38.76 -19.60 13.94
CA GLY A 311 38.11 -18.41 14.47
C GLY A 311 39.07 -17.21 14.56
N LEU A 312 40.30 -17.42 15.03
CA LEU A 312 41.33 -16.39 15.11
C LEU A 312 41.69 -15.83 13.72
N ILE A 313 41.91 -16.74 12.75
CA ILE A 313 42.20 -16.33 11.37
C ILE A 313 41.01 -15.52 10.78
N ALA A 314 39.78 -15.94 11.06
CA ALA A 314 38.58 -15.26 10.63
C ALA A 314 38.49 -13.83 11.23
N ILE A 315 38.71 -13.68 12.54
CA ILE A 315 38.72 -12.38 13.20
C ILE A 315 39.78 -11.46 12.56
N CYS A 316 41.01 -11.95 12.34
CA CYS A 316 42.05 -11.18 11.66
C CYS A 316 41.61 -10.73 10.27
N SER A 317 40.91 -11.61 9.51
CA SER A 317 40.40 -11.26 8.17
C SER A 317 39.27 -10.24 8.23
N TYR A 318 38.40 -10.26 9.26
CA TYR A 318 37.35 -9.27 9.44
C TYR A 318 37.93 -7.88 9.78
N ILE A 319 38.94 -7.83 10.65
CA ILE A 319 39.68 -6.61 10.96
C ILE A 319 40.37 -6.07 9.70
N TYR A 320 41.04 -6.93 8.93
CA TYR A 320 41.65 -6.54 7.66
C TYR A 320 40.62 -5.95 6.66
N ALA A 321 39.44 -6.57 6.54
CA ALA A 321 38.38 -6.04 5.71
C ALA A 321 37.89 -4.66 6.20
N GLY A 322 37.81 -4.47 7.52
CA GLY A 322 37.50 -3.16 8.11
C GLY A 322 38.50 -2.08 7.72
N PHE A 323 39.81 -2.39 7.77
CA PHE A 323 40.88 -1.48 7.34
C PHE A 323 40.77 -1.17 5.84
N GLU A 324 40.62 -2.18 5.00
CA GLU A 324 40.49 -1.98 3.55
C GLU A 324 39.28 -1.10 3.20
N ALA A 325 38.10 -1.37 3.81
CA ALA A 325 36.91 -0.57 3.61
C ALA A 325 37.07 0.88 4.12
N PHE A 326 37.78 1.07 5.24
CA PHE A 326 38.07 2.40 5.77
C PHE A 326 38.95 3.23 4.80
N PHE A 327 40.00 2.63 4.26
CA PHE A 327 40.86 3.28 3.27
C PHE A 327 40.15 3.56 1.93
N ASN A 328 39.14 2.75 1.59
CA ASN A 328 38.26 2.98 0.45
C ASN A 328 37.13 3.98 0.73
N HIS A 329 37.27 4.81 1.77
CA HIS A 329 36.36 5.89 2.14
C HIS A 329 34.95 5.44 2.57
N PHE A 330 34.76 4.19 2.92
CA PHE A 330 33.48 3.73 3.50
C PHE A 330 33.36 4.18 4.96
N LYS A 331 32.65 5.28 5.17
CA LYS A 331 32.54 5.95 6.48
C LYS A 331 32.10 5.03 7.64
N PRO A 332 31.13 4.10 7.48
CA PRO A 332 30.71 3.22 8.57
C PRO A 332 31.82 2.26 9.07
N ALA A 333 32.87 1.99 8.28
CA ALA A 333 33.95 1.08 8.67
C ALA A 333 34.69 1.55 9.95
N ARG A 334 34.70 2.85 10.26
CA ARG A 334 35.31 3.38 11.50
C ARG A 334 34.68 2.80 12.76
N TYR A 335 33.33 2.72 12.80
CA TYR A 335 32.62 2.14 13.94
C TYR A 335 32.83 0.64 14.06
N PHE A 336 32.89 -0.04 12.90
CA PHE A 336 33.21 -1.46 12.84
C PHE A 336 34.58 -1.74 13.46
N MET A 337 35.58 -0.96 13.14
CA MET A 337 36.93 -1.14 13.68
C MET A 337 37.01 -0.86 15.18
N ILE A 338 36.34 0.20 15.66
CA ILE A 338 36.30 0.51 17.08
C ILE A 338 35.60 -0.65 17.84
N ALA A 339 34.50 -1.16 17.33
CA ALA A 339 33.75 -2.25 17.95
C ALA A 339 34.62 -3.52 18.09
N TRP A 340 35.27 -3.97 17.02
CA TRP A 340 36.19 -5.10 17.05
C TRP A 340 37.38 -4.87 17.98
N SER A 341 37.87 -3.63 18.07
CA SER A 341 39.00 -3.27 19.01
C SER A 341 38.56 -3.41 20.45
N MET A 342 37.33 -3.03 20.82
CA MET A 342 36.79 -3.19 22.17
C MET A 342 36.66 -4.67 22.53
N LEU A 343 36.13 -5.50 21.64
CA LEU A 343 36.05 -6.94 21.85
C LEU A 343 37.44 -7.58 22.01
N ALA A 344 38.38 -7.21 21.12
CA ALA A 344 39.75 -7.74 21.14
C ALA A 344 40.46 -7.36 22.45
N LEU A 345 40.32 -6.12 22.93
CA LEU A 345 40.90 -5.66 24.20
C LEU A 345 40.34 -6.49 25.37
N GLY A 346 39.01 -6.65 25.44
CA GLY A 346 38.40 -7.48 26.49
C GLY A 346 38.85 -8.95 26.45
N ALA A 347 38.97 -9.51 25.24
CA ALA A 347 39.43 -10.89 25.04
C ALA A 347 40.89 -11.06 25.43
N ILE A 348 41.77 -10.11 25.08
CA ILE A 348 43.20 -10.12 25.47
C ILE A 348 43.37 -10.06 26.99
N ILE A 349 42.67 -9.13 27.65
CA ILE A 349 42.73 -8.96 29.11
C ILE A 349 42.25 -10.26 29.79
N GLY A 350 41.10 -10.80 29.36
CA GLY A 350 40.56 -12.06 29.88
C GLY A 350 41.52 -13.24 29.69
N MET A 351 42.14 -13.35 28.51
CA MET A 351 43.10 -14.39 28.20
C MET A 351 44.37 -14.28 29.03
N LEU A 352 44.90 -13.08 29.22
CA LEU A 352 46.08 -12.85 30.07
C LEU A 352 45.79 -13.19 31.54
N SER A 353 44.59 -12.96 32.00
CA SER A 353 44.17 -13.38 33.35
C SER A 353 44.04 -14.92 33.43
N LEU A 354 43.49 -15.57 32.43
CA LEU A 354 43.38 -17.05 32.37
C LEU A 354 44.75 -17.75 32.35
N ILE A 355 45.76 -17.13 31.70
CA ILE A 355 47.14 -17.65 31.67
C ILE A 355 47.89 -17.34 32.98
N GLY A 356 47.37 -16.46 33.83
CA GLY A 356 48.01 -16.09 35.09
C GLY A 356 49.00 -14.93 34.99
N VAL A 357 49.05 -14.25 33.84
CA VAL A 357 49.91 -13.05 33.66
C VAL A 357 49.29 -11.83 34.37
N LEU A 358 47.96 -11.70 34.33
CA LEU A 358 47.22 -10.69 35.09
C LEU A 358 46.53 -11.32 36.28
N PRO A 359 46.36 -10.56 37.39
CA PRO A 359 45.66 -11.06 38.57
C PRO A 359 44.19 -11.34 38.23
N SER A 360 43.63 -12.41 38.77
CA SER A 360 42.20 -12.74 38.65
C SER A 360 41.42 -11.89 39.66
N ASN A 361 40.81 -10.82 39.18
CA ASN A 361 39.91 -9.94 39.94
C ASN A 361 38.60 -9.71 39.16
N ASP A 362 37.64 -9.05 39.76
CA ASP A 362 36.35 -8.80 39.15
C ASP A 362 36.46 -8.09 37.78
N PHE A 363 37.39 -7.13 37.67
CA PHE A 363 37.64 -6.43 36.41
C PHE A 363 38.10 -7.39 35.29
N THR A 364 39.13 -8.20 35.56
CA THR A 364 39.69 -9.14 34.57
C THR A 364 38.72 -10.27 34.26
N THR A 365 37.84 -10.64 35.20
CA THR A 365 36.81 -11.68 35.01
C THR A 365 35.71 -11.21 34.11
N TYR A 366 35.24 -9.96 34.20
CA TYR A 366 34.13 -9.42 33.42
C TYR A 366 34.54 -8.58 32.21
N CYS A 367 35.83 -8.34 31.97
CA CYS A 367 36.30 -7.49 30.88
C CYS A 367 35.92 -7.99 29.50
N PHE A 368 35.84 -9.31 29.29
CA PHE A 368 35.41 -9.90 28.07
C PHE A 368 33.92 -9.61 27.81
N GLN A 369 33.07 -9.78 28.81
CA GLN A 369 31.63 -9.48 28.72
C GLN A 369 31.39 -8.01 28.49
N ALA A 370 32.14 -7.14 29.12
CA ALA A 370 32.13 -5.70 28.88
C ALA A 370 32.53 -5.40 27.42
N GLY A 371 33.58 -6.05 26.91
CA GLY A 371 34.00 -5.96 25.50
C GLY A 371 32.91 -6.33 24.53
N VAL A 372 32.24 -7.46 24.75
CA VAL A 372 31.10 -7.93 23.94
C VAL A 372 29.93 -6.94 23.97
N PHE A 373 29.63 -6.41 25.15
CA PHE A 373 28.52 -5.47 25.32
C PHE A 373 28.78 -4.13 24.59
N PHE A 374 29.99 -3.58 24.73
CA PHE A 374 30.37 -2.35 24.03
C PHE A 374 30.48 -2.55 22.53
N GLU A 375 31.04 -3.69 22.07
CA GLU A 375 31.10 -4.05 20.66
C GLU A 375 29.66 -4.12 20.06
N SER A 376 28.78 -4.84 20.72
CA SER A 376 27.39 -5.00 20.28
C SER A 376 26.65 -3.65 20.24
N GLY A 377 26.84 -2.78 21.23
CA GLY A 377 26.29 -1.43 21.23
C GLY A 377 26.81 -0.59 20.05
N LEU A 378 28.12 -0.62 19.82
CA LEU A 378 28.77 0.10 18.73
C LEU A 378 28.31 -0.40 17.34
N PHE A 379 28.12 -1.71 17.16
CA PHE A 379 27.59 -2.24 15.92
C PHE A 379 26.14 -1.82 15.68
N SER A 380 25.30 -1.78 16.72
CA SER A 380 23.95 -1.27 16.61
C SER A 380 23.92 0.20 16.18
N LEU A 381 24.79 1.04 16.75
CA LEU A 381 24.97 2.43 16.34
C LEU A 381 25.50 2.54 14.90
N ALA A 382 26.47 1.70 14.55
CA ALA A 382 27.04 1.67 13.19
C ALA A 382 26.01 1.32 12.13
N LEU A 383 25.13 0.36 12.42
CA LEU A 383 24.01 -0.04 11.55
C LEU A 383 23.00 1.08 11.39
N MET A 384 22.67 1.78 12.48
CA MET A 384 21.77 2.94 12.42
C MET A 384 22.37 4.06 11.57
N GLU A 385 23.66 4.37 11.74
CA GLU A 385 24.34 5.39 10.92
C GLU A 385 24.42 5.01 9.44
N LYS A 386 24.69 3.73 9.14
CA LYS A 386 24.67 3.21 7.77
C LYS A 386 23.29 3.40 7.14
N SER A 387 22.24 2.97 7.83
CA SER A 387 20.86 3.09 7.35
C SER A 387 20.43 4.54 7.17
N ARG A 388 20.84 5.42 8.07
CA ARG A 388 20.60 6.86 7.96
C ARG A 388 21.30 7.45 6.74
N SER A 389 22.56 7.12 6.51
CA SER A 389 23.34 7.62 5.37
C SER A 389 22.76 7.16 4.04
N GLN A 390 22.24 5.92 3.96
CA GLN A 390 21.55 5.42 2.78
C GLN A 390 20.25 6.17 2.52
N LEU A 391 19.44 6.40 3.57
CA LEU A 391 18.20 7.14 3.45
C LEU A 391 18.45 8.60 3.01
N GLU A 392 19.46 9.25 3.56
CA GLU A 392 19.85 10.61 3.15
C GLU A 392 20.22 10.67 1.66
N LEU A 393 20.90 9.64 1.13
CA LEU A 393 21.23 9.55 -0.28
C LEU A 393 19.99 9.34 -1.16
N GLU A 394 19.09 8.44 -0.76
CA GLU A 394 17.81 8.19 -1.47
C GLU A 394 16.94 9.45 -1.50
N VAL A 395 16.84 10.16 -0.38
CA VAL A 395 16.09 11.43 -0.29
C VAL A 395 16.71 12.49 -1.21
N ALA A 396 18.05 12.60 -1.24
CA ALA A 396 18.73 13.54 -2.11
C ALA A 396 18.44 13.24 -3.60
N GLN A 397 18.53 11.96 -4.01
CA GLN A 397 18.20 11.54 -5.37
C GLN A 397 16.75 11.81 -5.73
N ALA A 398 15.80 11.44 -4.84
CA ALA A 398 14.38 11.68 -5.07
C ALA A 398 14.06 13.19 -5.17
N THR A 399 14.79 14.04 -4.42
CA THR A 399 14.62 15.50 -4.47
C THR A 399 15.12 16.06 -5.80
N ASP A 400 16.24 15.58 -6.30
CA ASP A 400 16.77 15.99 -7.62
C ASP A 400 15.83 15.54 -8.76
N ASP A 401 15.33 14.31 -8.72
CA ASP A 401 14.35 13.82 -9.69
C ASP A 401 13.06 14.63 -9.68
N LEU A 402 12.58 14.99 -8.48
CA LEU A 402 11.41 15.84 -8.33
C LEU A 402 11.64 17.23 -8.93
N ARG A 403 12.81 17.82 -8.70
CA ARG A 403 13.16 19.12 -9.26
C ARG A 403 13.19 19.09 -10.78
N ASN A 404 13.83 18.08 -11.37
CA ASN A 404 13.89 17.90 -12.83
C ASN A 404 12.48 17.73 -13.43
N ASN A 405 11.61 16.95 -12.77
CA ASN A 405 10.23 16.79 -13.18
C ASN A 405 9.42 18.11 -13.09
N MET A 406 9.64 18.91 -12.07
CA MET A 406 9.00 20.22 -11.94
C MET A 406 9.41 21.17 -13.08
N GLU A 407 10.70 21.26 -13.41
CA GLU A 407 11.21 22.08 -14.52
C GLU A 407 10.57 21.63 -15.85
N LEU A 408 10.47 20.31 -16.10
CA LEU A 408 9.80 19.77 -17.28
C LEU A 408 8.32 20.13 -17.36
N ILE A 409 7.61 20.04 -16.22
CA ILE A 409 6.18 20.42 -16.12
C ILE A 409 5.99 21.92 -16.39
N GLU A 410 6.86 22.78 -15.86
CA GLU A 410 6.81 24.22 -16.11
C GLU A 410 7.02 24.54 -17.59
N GLU A 411 7.99 23.89 -18.25
CA GLU A 411 8.20 24.04 -19.69
C GLU A 411 6.98 23.58 -20.51
N GLN A 412 6.39 22.42 -20.16
CA GLN A 412 5.19 21.92 -20.82
C GLN A 412 3.98 22.87 -20.64
N ASN A 413 3.80 23.40 -19.44
CA ASN A 413 2.74 24.36 -19.16
C ASN A 413 2.92 25.65 -19.97
N ALA A 414 4.14 26.17 -20.07
CA ALA A 414 4.44 27.33 -20.88
C ALA A 414 4.11 27.10 -22.38
N ARG A 415 4.48 25.92 -22.92
CA ARG A 415 4.14 25.53 -24.30
C ARG A 415 2.63 25.38 -24.51
N LEU A 416 1.92 24.78 -23.54
CA LEU A 416 0.46 24.64 -23.59
C LEU A 416 -0.24 25.99 -23.56
N ASP A 417 0.23 26.95 -22.77
CA ASP A 417 -0.34 28.30 -22.71
C ASP A 417 -0.18 29.05 -24.04
N ILE A 418 0.97 28.92 -24.69
CA ILE A 418 1.19 29.50 -26.02
C ILE A 418 0.22 28.88 -27.03
N ALA A 419 0.18 27.54 -27.11
CA ALA A 419 -0.69 26.84 -28.06
C ALA A 419 -2.18 27.16 -27.82
N ARG A 420 -2.60 27.28 -26.55
CA ARG A 420 -3.96 27.70 -26.18
C ARG A 420 -4.29 29.12 -26.66
N LYS A 421 -3.38 30.07 -26.46
CA LYS A 421 -3.55 31.45 -26.91
C LYS A 421 -3.70 31.52 -28.44
N ASP A 422 -2.87 30.78 -29.16
CA ASP A 422 -2.93 30.74 -30.63
C ASP A 422 -4.22 30.09 -31.14
N ALA A 423 -4.67 29.01 -30.52
CA ALA A 423 -5.95 28.39 -30.85
C ALA A 423 -7.14 29.34 -30.62
N ILE A 424 -7.14 30.09 -29.51
CA ILE A 424 -8.18 31.08 -29.21
C ILE A 424 -8.15 32.24 -30.23
N LYS A 425 -6.96 32.74 -30.62
CA LYS A 425 -6.82 33.76 -31.65
C LYS A 425 -7.37 33.24 -32.99
N ALA A 426 -6.97 32.05 -33.42
CA ALA A 426 -7.46 31.46 -34.67
C ALA A 426 -8.98 31.33 -34.69
N SER A 427 -9.59 30.85 -33.59
CA SER A 427 -11.03 30.71 -33.44
C SER A 427 -11.74 32.09 -33.51
N ASN A 428 -11.18 33.11 -32.88
CA ASN A 428 -11.75 34.45 -32.92
C ASN A 428 -11.68 35.08 -34.33
N VAL A 429 -10.55 34.91 -35.04
CA VAL A 429 -10.39 35.38 -36.42
C VAL A 429 -11.39 34.68 -37.34
N LYS A 430 -11.56 33.35 -37.23
CA LYS A 430 -12.56 32.55 -37.99
C LYS A 430 -13.98 33.11 -37.74
N SER A 431 -14.34 33.33 -36.48
CA SER A 431 -15.69 33.86 -36.13
C SER A 431 -15.93 35.28 -36.66
N GLN A 432 -14.93 36.17 -36.58
CA GLN A 432 -15.02 37.52 -37.09
C GLN A 432 -15.14 37.55 -38.61
N PHE A 433 -14.37 36.72 -39.31
CA PHE A 433 -14.43 36.59 -40.75
C PHE A 433 -15.82 36.15 -41.19
N LEU A 434 -16.40 35.12 -40.59
CA LEU A 434 -17.75 34.61 -40.93
C LEU A 434 -18.83 35.66 -40.62
N ALA A 435 -18.72 36.42 -39.52
CA ALA A 435 -19.65 37.49 -39.21
C ALA A 435 -19.61 38.63 -40.24
N ASN A 436 -18.43 39.05 -40.67
CA ASN A 436 -18.26 40.08 -41.68
C ASN A 436 -18.81 39.59 -43.05
N MET A 437 -18.44 38.37 -43.46
CA MET A 437 -18.91 37.81 -44.75
C MET A 437 -20.42 37.69 -44.80
N SER A 438 -21.06 37.30 -43.69
CA SER A 438 -22.52 37.28 -43.68
C SER A 438 -23.17 38.64 -43.89
N HIS A 439 -22.60 39.66 -43.29
CA HIS A 439 -23.12 41.02 -43.49
C HIS A 439 -22.97 41.47 -44.95
N GLU A 440 -21.83 41.18 -45.56
CA GLU A 440 -21.52 41.48 -46.95
C GLU A 440 -22.40 40.69 -47.94
N ILE A 441 -22.82 39.46 -47.57
CA ILE A 441 -23.76 38.62 -48.40
C ILE A 441 -25.21 39.03 -48.15
N ARG A 442 -25.59 39.37 -46.94
CA ARG A 442 -26.98 39.73 -46.60
C ARG A 442 -27.46 40.97 -47.31
N THR A 443 -26.60 42.00 -47.44
CA THR A 443 -26.97 43.29 -48.04
C THR A 443 -27.43 43.18 -49.50
N PRO A 444 -26.64 42.57 -50.43
CA PRO A 444 -27.09 42.38 -51.81
C PRO A 444 -28.29 41.41 -51.92
N LEU A 445 -28.35 40.42 -51.04
CA LEU A 445 -29.42 39.43 -51.05
C LEU A 445 -30.76 40.01 -50.62
N ASN A 446 -30.77 40.88 -49.62
CA ASN A 446 -31.96 41.64 -49.23
C ASN A 446 -32.46 42.60 -50.36
N ALA A 447 -31.52 43.16 -51.14
CA ALA A 447 -31.90 43.97 -52.31
C ALA A 447 -32.56 43.08 -53.41
N ILE A 448 -31.99 41.89 -53.70
CA ILE A 448 -32.60 40.93 -54.65
C ILE A 448 -34.00 40.54 -54.18
N LEU A 449 -34.18 40.16 -52.90
CA LEU A 449 -35.48 39.83 -52.32
C LEU A 449 -36.45 40.99 -52.37
N GLY A 450 -35.99 42.21 -52.13
CA GLY A 450 -36.81 43.43 -52.23
C GLY A 450 -37.40 43.65 -53.65
N PHE A 451 -36.50 43.63 -54.63
CA PHE A 451 -36.93 43.79 -56.03
C PHE A 451 -37.74 42.61 -56.57
N SER A 452 -37.40 41.38 -56.20
CA SER A 452 -38.18 40.22 -56.62
C SER A 452 -39.61 40.25 -56.07
N ARG A 453 -39.80 40.66 -54.81
CA ARG A 453 -41.14 40.81 -54.19
C ARG A 453 -41.93 41.98 -54.84
N GLU A 454 -41.27 43.04 -55.19
CA GLU A 454 -41.89 44.14 -55.92
C GLU A 454 -42.39 43.75 -57.31
N LEU A 455 -41.56 42.98 -58.03
CA LEU A 455 -41.91 42.41 -59.32
C LEU A 455 -43.02 41.32 -59.23
N THR A 456 -43.08 40.55 -58.14
CA THR A 456 -44.17 39.56 -57.92
C THR A 456 -45.51 40.26 -57.76
N ASN A 457 -45.55 41.48 -57.25
CA ASN A 457 -46.76 42.26 -57.08
C ASN A 457 -47.12 43.09 -58.35
N ALA A 458 -46.23 43.09 -59.35
CA ALA A 458 -46.48 43.76 -60.62
C ALA A 458 -47.31 42.86 -61.58
N ALA A 459 -48.08 43.42 -62.53
CA ALA A 459 -48.83 42.69 -63.52
C ALA A 459 -47.90 42.11 -64.61
N LEU A 460 -47.18 41.03 -64.28
CA LEU A 460 -46.27 40.35 -65.16
C LEU A 460 -46.97 39.18 -65.91
N PRO A 461 -46.55 38.85 -67.16
CA PRO A 461 -46.91 37.62 -67.83
C PRO A 461 -46.61 36.36 -66.99
N THR A 462 -47.39 35.31 -67.07
CA THR A 462 -47.35 34.09 -66.29
C THR A 462 -45.93 33.49 -66.21
N GLU A 463 -45.24 33.46 -67.35
CA GLU A 463 -43.86 32.92 -67.42
C GLU A 463 -42.86 33.75 -66.65
N GLN A 464 -42.92 35.07 -66.73
CA GLN A 464 -42.07 35.98 -66.02
C GLN A 464 -42.39 35.96 -64.50
N GLN A 465 -43.67 35.79 -64.15
CA GLN A 465 -44.09 35.67 -62.76
C GLN A 465 -43.49 34.39 -62.13
N GLU A 466 -43.45 33.26 -62.88
CA GLU A 466 -42.81 32.04 -62.38
C GLU A 466 -41.30 32.18 -62.27
N GLN A 467 -40.59 32.91 -63.15
CA GLN A 467 -39.18 33.19 -63.08
C GLN A 467 -38.82 34.05 -61.83
N VAL A 468 -39.64 35.08 -61.59
CA VAL A 468 -39.48 35.92 -60.38
C VAL A 468 -39.72 35.12 -59.12
N ARG A 469 -40.68 34.22 -59.10
CA ARG A 469 -40.92 33.32 -57.95
C ARG A 469 -39.76 32.37 -57.71
N ILE A 470 -39.09 31.88 -58.75
CA ILE A 470 -37.87 31.05 -58.62
C ILE A 470 -36.74 31.84 -58.05
N ILE A 471 -36.54 33.13 -58.48
CA ILE A 471 -35.53 34.03 -57.96
C ILE A 471 -35.77 34.33 -56.47
N ASP A 472 -37.01 34.66 -56.09
CA ASP A 472 -37.39 34.94 -54.70
C ASP A 472 -37.13 33.70 -53.82
N THR A 473 -37.54 32.51 -54.26
CA THR A 473 -37.28 31.26 -53.54
C THR A 473 -35.80 30.95 -53.39
N ALA A 474 -34.99 31.15 -54.44
CA ALA A 474 -33.55 30.92 -54.41
C ALA A 474 -32.84 31.89 -53.50
N ALA A 475 -33.22 33.14 -53.49
CA ALA A 475 -32.67 34.21 -52.64
C ALA A 475 -33.02 33.95 -51.15
N ASP A 476 -34.25 33.56 -50.84
CA ASP A 476 -34.68 33.21 -49.47
C ASP A 476 -33.97 31.98 -48.94
N ASN A 477 -33.77 30.95 -49.79
CA ASN A 477 -32.97 29.79 -49.46
C ASN A 477 -31.51 30.16 -49.14
N LEU A 478 -30.87 31.01 -49.93
CA LEU A 478 -29.51 31.44 -49.71
C LEU A 478 -29.37 32.24 -48.40
N LEU A 479 -30.35 33.12 -48.08
CA LEU A 479 -30.39 33.84 -46.82
C LEU A 479 -30.47 32.89 -45.62
N THR A 480 -31.27 31.83 -45.75
CA THR A 480 -31.39 30.78 -44.74
C THR A 480 -30.04 30.08 -44.54
N ILE A 481 -29.35 29.69 -45.63
CA ILE A 481 -28.03 29.05 -45.59
C ILE A 481 -26.99 29.92 -44.85
N VAL A 482 -26.93 31.19 -45.21
CA VAL A 482 -26.00 32.14 -44.61
C VAL A 482 -26.26 32.33 -43.12
N ASN A 483 -27.53 32.42 -42.71
CA ASN A 483 -27.90 32.51 -41.31
C ASN A 483 -27.59 31.23 -40.55
N ASP A 484 -27.79 30.05 -41.14
CA ASP A 484 -27.45 28.73 -40.55
C ASP A 484 -25.92 28.65 -40.30
N VAL A 485 -25.07 28.99 -41.27
CA VAL A 485 -23.61 29.01 -41.12
C VAL A 485 -23.16 29.94 -40.00
N LEU A 486 -23.79 31.12 -39.90
CA LEU A 486 -23.50 32.05 -38.82
C LEU A 486 -23.92 31.54 -37.44
N ASP A 487 -25.15 31.02 -37.35
CA ASP A 487 -25.64 30.42 -36.10
C ASP A 487 -24.73 29.30 -35.66
N PHE A 488 -24.32 28.40 -36.59
CA PHE A 488 -23.37 27.32 -36.32
C PHE A 488 -22.03 27.88 -35.84
N SER A 489 -21.45 28.91 -36.47
CA SER A 489 -20.18 29.51 -36.06
C SER A 489 -20.26 30.19 -34.68
N LYS A 490 -21.39 30.84 -34.38
CA LYS A 490 -21.61 31.42 -33.03
C LYS A 490 -21.75 30.37 -31.95
N ILE A 491 -22.38 29.22 -32.28
CA ILE A 491 -22.50 28.08 -31.37
C ILE A 491 -21.13 27.46 -31.14
N GLU A 492 -20.32 27.19 -32.20
CA GLU A 492 -18.98 26.63 -32.11
C GLU A 492 -18.06 27.53 -31.24
N ALA A 493 -18.20 28.83 -31.36
CA ALA A 493 -17.45 29.82 -30.56
C ALA A 493 -18.01 30.04 -29.15
N GLY A 494 -19.12 29.39 -28.77
CA GLY A 494 -19.78 29.60 -27.46
C GLY A 494 -20.37 31.03 -27.28
N LYS A 495 -20.59 31.76 -28.38
CA LYS A 495 -21.04 33.18 -28.38
C LYS A 495 -22.54 33.34 -28.59
N LEU A 496 -23.29 32.25 -28.85
CA LEU A 496 -24.72 32.33 -29.02
C LEU A 496 -25.42 32.47 -27.69
N GLN A 497 -26.19 33.55 -27.54
CA GLN A 497 -26.96 33.86 -26.33
C GLN A 497 -28.44 33.54 -26.54
N ILE A 498 -29.09 32.93 -25.56
CA ILE A 498 -30.53 32.65 -25.54
C ILE A 498 -31.26 33.84 -24.92
N ASN A 499 -32.19 34.40 -25.66
CA ASN A 499 -32.98 35.55 -25.22
C ASN A 499 -34.30 35.10 -24.61
N ASN A 500 -34.30 34.94 -23.30
CA ASN A 500 -35.46 34.47 -22.55
C ASN A 500 -36.49 35.61 -22.35
N GLN A 501 -37.63 35.50 -23.00
CA GLN A 501 -38.75 36.45 -22.89
C GLN A 501 -40.06 35.73 -22.58
N PRO A 502 -41.06 36.40 -21.91
CA PRO A 502 -42.37 35.84 -21.74
C PRO A 502 -43.08 35.61 -23.06
N PHE A 503 -43.64 34.42 -23.27
CA PHE A 503 -44.40 34.11 -24.46
C PHE A 503 -45.59 33.22 -24.16
N SER A 504 -46.59 33.19 -25.09
CA SER A 504 -47.70 32.27 -25.05
C SER A 504 -47.41 31.05 -25.95
N PRO A 505 -47.28 29.85 -25.40
CA PRO A 505 -47.05 28.68 -26.20
C PRO A 505 -48.19 28.37 -27.18
N ASN A 506 -49.44 28.66 -26.82
CA ASN A 506 -50.59 28.42 -27.68
C ASN A 506 -50.55 29.33 -28.93
N LYS A 507 -50.22 30.62 -28.78
CA LYS A 507 -50.05 31.54 -29.91
C LYS A 507 -48.92 31.12 -30.84
N LEU A 508 -47.80 30.70 -30.24
CA LEU A 508 -46.66 30.16 -31.01
C LEU A 508 -47.07 28.97 -31.85
N LEU A 509 -47.78 27.98 -31.24
CA LEU A 509 -48.24 26.81 -31.92
C LEU A 509 -49.28 27.13 -33.04
N GLU A 510 -50.22 28.04 -32.76
CA GLU A 510 -51.23 28.48 -33.73
C GLU A 510 -50.59 29.11 -34.98
N GLU A 511 -49.61 29.98 -34.80
CA GLU A 511 -48.85 30.58 -35.91
C GLU A 511 -48.11 29.50 -36.72
N MET A 512 -47.43 28.57 -36.05
CA MET A 512 -46.67 27.50 -36.71
C MET A 512 -47.58 26.53 -37.49
N VAL A 513 -48.70 26.14 -36.87
CA VAL A 513 -49.68 25.20 -37.48
C VAL A 513 -50.32 25.83 -38.68
N THR A 514 -50.74 27.12 -38.62
CA THR A 514 -51.37 27.81 -39.73
C THR A 514 -50.51 27.80 -41.01
N LEU A 515 -49.21 28.04 -40.85
CA LEU A 515 -48.25 28.01 -41.95
C LEU A 515 -48.01 26.56 -42.48
N MET A 516 -47.81 25.61 -41.60
CA MET A 516 -47.44 24.23 -41.97
C MET A 516 -48.60 23.41 -42.47
N ALA A 517 -49.81 23.61 -41.91
CA ALA A 517 -51.02 22.92 -42.37
C ALA A 517 -51.37 23.27 -43.81
N LYS A 518 -51.27 24.59 -44.18
CA LYS A 518 -51.48 25.01 -45.57
C LYS A 518 -50.51 24.32 -46.54
N SER A 519 -49.25 24.22 -46.17
CA SER A 519 -48.23 23.53 -46.96
C SER A 519 -48.45 22.01 -47.01
N ALA A 520 -48.91 21.35 -45.94
CA ALA A 520 -49.26 19.96 -45.89
C ALA A 520 -50.45 19.65 -46.78
N HIS A 521 -51.55 20.44 -46.67
CA HIS A 521 -52.75 20.28 -47.45
C HIS A 521 -52.54 20.46 -48.99
N SER A 522 -51.67 21.42 -49.34
CA SER A 522 -51.30 21.59 -50.77
C SER A 522 -50.59 20.38 -51.35
N LYS A 523 -49.91 19.59 -50.52
CA LYS A 523 -49.30 18.30 -50.86
C LYS A 523 -50.22 17.10 -50.63
N LYS A 524 -51.50 17.30 -50.30
CA LYS A 524 -52.48 16.28 -49.92
C LYS A 524 -52.01 15.42 -48.68
N LEU A 525 -51.28 16.01 -47.79
CA LEU A 525 -50.92 15.38 -46.52
C LEU A 525 -51.87 15.82 -45.43
N GLU A 526 -52.16 14.93 -44.48
CA GLU A 526 -52.90 15.27 -43.27
C GLU A 526 -51.97 15.83 -42.21
N PHE A 527 -52.37 16.96 -41.62
CA PHE A 527 -51.64 17.58 -40.55
C PHE A 527 -52.43 17.48 -39.25
N VAL A 528 -51.88 16.72 -38.29
CA VAL A 528 -52.52 16.40 -37.02
C VAL A 528 -51.88 17.23 -35.88
N LEU A 529 -52.73 17.91 -35.13
CA LEU A 529 -52.30 18.67 -33.94
C LEU A 529 -52.86 18.03 -32.66
N ASP A 530 -51.99 17.63 -31.73
CA ASP A 530 -52.39 17.12 -30.41
C ASP A 530 -51.67 17.94 -29.30
N VAL A 531 -52.38 18.88 -28.71
CA VAL A 531 -51.82 19.77 -27.67
C VAL A 531 -52.48 19.48 -26.34
N ALA A 532 -51.67 19.05 -25.39
CA ALA A 532 -52.09 18.98 -23.97
C ALA A 532 -52.18 20.39 -23.34
N PRO A 533 -52.88 20.56 -22.23
CA PRO A 533 -52.95 21.82 -21.53
C PRO A 533 -51.57 22.38 -21.20
N LEU A 534 -51.30 23.60 -21.62
CA LEU A 534 -50.05 24.27 -21.39
C LEU A 534 -50.28 25.55 -20.54
N PRO A 535 -49.30 26.02 -19.77
CA PRO A 535 -49.37 27.31 -19.07
C PRO A 535 -49.60 28.47 -20.02
N GLU A 536 -50.38 29.46 -19.59
CA GLU A 536 -50.73 30.62 -20.43
C GLU A 536 -49.49 31.40 -20.89
N LYS A 537 -48.48 31.52 -20.00
CA LYS A 537 -47.22 32.20 -20.28
C LYS A 537 -46.03 31.40 -19.74
N LEU A 538 -45.04 31.25 -20.60
CA LEU A 538 -43.73 30.66 -20.31
C LEU A 538 -42.61 31.64 -20.59
N ILE A 539 -41.42 31.41 -20.05
CA ILE A 539 -40.25 32.22 -20.31
C ILE A 539 -39.27 31.42 -21.17
N GLY A 540 -38.96 31.94 -22.37
CA GLY A 540 -38.04 31.25 -23.28
C GLY A 540 -37.72 32.11 -24.51
N ASP A 541 -36.87 31.55 -25.37
CA ASP A 541 -36.53 32.19 -26.65
C ASP A 541 -37.47 31.72 -27.77
N VAL A 542 -38.53 32.50 -28.01
CA VAL A 542 -39.57 32.23 -29.02
C VAL A 542 -38.96 32.09 -30.41
N PHE A 543 -37.99 32.92 -30.76
CA PHE A 543 -37.35 32.89 -32.05
C PHE A 543 -36.61 31.55 -32.26
N ARG A 544 -35.88 31.12 -31.29
CA ARG A 544 -35.15 29.83 -31.36
C ARG A 544 -36.07 28.61 -31.29
N ILE A 545 -37.18 28.70 -30.54
CA ILE A 545 -38.19 27.62 -30.52
C ILE A 545 -38.85 27.52 -31.91
N LYS A 546 -39.21 28.68 -32.53
CA LYS A 546 -39.74 28.71 -33.90
C LYS A 546 -38.74 28.11 -34.92
N GLN A 547 -37.45 28.46 -34.77
CA GLN A 547 -36.40 27.93 -35.64
C GLN A 547 -36.31 26.38 -35.55
N ILE A 548 -36.33 25.83 -34.31
CA ILE A 548 -36.33 24.36 -34.10
C ILE A 548 -37.58 23.72 -34.74
N LEU A 549 -38.75 24.25 -34.41
CA LEU A 549 -40.04 23.72 -34.96
C LEU A 549 -40.09 23.77 -36.48
N ASN A 550 -39.70 24.93 -37.06
CA ASN A 550 -39.66 25.13 -38.50
C ASN A 550 -38.75 24.10 -39.18
N ASN A 551 -37.56 23.88 -38.62
CA ASN A 551 -36.63 22.90 -39.17
C ASN A 551 -37.21 21.46 -39.13
N LEU A 552 -37.80 21.07 -37.99
CA LEU A 552 -38.35 19.71 -37.83
C LEU A 552 -39.60 19.49 -38.72
N LEU A 553 -40.51 20.47 -38.71
CA LEU A 553 -41.77 20.37 -39.52
C LEU A 553 -41.50 20.49 -41.03
N SER A 554 -40.58 21.35 -41.46
CA SER A 554 -40.17 21.44 -42.87
C SER A 554 -39.52 20.13 -43.35
N ASN A 555 -38.71 19.49 -42.49
CA ASN A 555 -38.14 18.16 -42.79
C ASN A 555 -39.25 17.11 -42.89
N ALA A 556 -40.24 17.05 -41.99
CA ALA A 556 -41.38 16.17 -42.06
C ALA A 556 -42.16 16.37 -43.37
N LEU A 557 -42.46 17.62 -43.77
CA LEU A 557 -43.10 17.99 -45.03
C LEU A 557 -42.28 17.64 -46.27
N LYS A 558 -40.98 17.70 -46.17
CA LYS A 558 -40.04 17.40 -47.26
C LYS A 558 -39.96 15.89 -47.54
N PHE A 559 -39.96 15.07 -46.51
CA PHE A 559 -39.71 13.63 -46.61
C PHE A 559 -40.96 12.76 -46.52
N THR A 560 -42.15 13.36 -46.41
CA THR A 560 -43.42 12.67 -46.46
C THR A 560 -44.10 12.96 -47.80
N SER A 561 -44.33 11.90 -48.60
CA SER A 561 -45.00 12.02 -49.89
C SER A 561 -46.51 11.77 -49.79
N SER A 562 -46.91 10.94 -48.85
CA SER A 562 -48.31 10.61 -48.56
C SER A 562 -48.44 10.17 -47.10
N GLY A 563 -49.61 10.42 -46.51
CA GLY A 563 -49.87 10.05 -45.13
C GLY A 563 -50.04 11.25 -44.19
N THR A 564 -49.47 11.18 -42.96
CA THR A 564 -49.75 12.15 -41.90
C THR A 564 -48.49 12.74 -41.33
N ILE A 565 -48.58 13.99 -40.89
CA ILE A 565 -47.60 14.66 -40.05
C ILE A 565 -48.29 15.07 -38.77
N THR A 566 -47.77 14.59 -37.64
CA THR A 566 -48.33 14.85 -36.30
C THR A 566 -47.42 15.77 -35.52
N LEU A 567 -47.94 16.88 -35.00
CA LEU A 567 -47.30 17.74 -34.00
C LEU A 567 -48.03 17.51 -32.67
N ALA A 568 -47.37 16.81 -31.74
CA ALA A 568 -47.90 16.63 -30.41
C ALA A 568 -47.09 17.46 -29.41
N VAL A 569 -47.76 18.20 -28.52
CA VAL A 569 -47.13 19.03 -27.51
C VAL A 569 -47.76 18.73 -26.15
N SER A 570 -46.93 18.39 -25.21
CA SER A 570 -47.31 18.16 -23.81
C SER A 570 -46.35 18.87 -22.86
N GLY A 571 -46.81 19.07 -21.66
CA GLY A 571 -45.97 19.71 -20.63
C GLY A 571 -46.25 19.13 -19.26
N ARG A 572 -45.25 19.20 -18.39
CA ARG A 572 -45.39 18.85 -16.99
C ARG A 572 -44.64 19.87 -16.12
N SER A 573 -45.23 20.20 -14.97
CA SER A 573 -44.57 21.04 -13.99
C SER A 573 -43.56 20.20 -13.18
N LEU A 574 -42.35 20.73 -13.06
CA LEU A 574 -41.28 20.22 -12.23
C LEU A 574 -41.12 21.07 -10.96
N PRO A 575 -40.43 20.60 -9.93
CA PRO A 575 -40.11 21.43 -8.76
C PRO A 575 -39.39 22.75 -9.15
N HIS A 576 -39.41 23.72 -8.25
CA HIS A 576 -38.74 25.03 -8.40
C HIS A 576 -39.24 25.94 -9.56
N GLY A 577 -40.50 25.80 -9.95
CA GLY A 577 -41.10 26.69 -10.95
C GLY A 577 -40.63 26.40 -12.39
N ILE A 578 -40.03 25.25 -12.64
CA ILE A 578 -39.62 24.80 -13.97
C ILE A 578 -40.80 24.07 -14.63
N HIS A 579 -41.03 24.35 -15.91
CA HIS A 579 -41.97 23.63 -16.75
C HIS A 579 -41.24 22.93 -17.90
N GLU A 580 -41.43 21.63 -17.99
CA GLU A 580 -40.84 20.80 -19.03
C GLU A 580 -41.86 20.65 -20.14
N ILE A 581 -41.52 21.14 -21.33
CA ILE A 581 -42.32 21.02 -22.53
C ILE A 581 -41.74 19.89 -23.37
N ASN A 582 -42.60 18.96 -23.79
CA ASN A 582 -42.25 17.90 -24.71
C ASN A 582 -42.96 18.12 -26.04
N ILE A 583 -42.18 18.30 -27.11
CA ILE A 583 -42.66 18.56 -28.46
C ILE A 583 -42.28 17.35 -29.32
N VAL A 584 -43.25 16.67 -29.88
CA VAL A 584 -43.05 15.50 -30.75
C VAL A 584 -43.50 15.85 -32.14
N VAL A 585 -42.59 15.72 -33.10
CA VAL A 585 -42.89 15.82 -34.54
C VAL A 585 -42.73 14.43 -35.10
N GLU A 586 -43.86 13.84 -35.54
CA GLU A 586 -43.91 12.52 -36.13
C GLU A 586 -44.38 12.61 -37.61
N ASP A 587 -43.68 11.94 -38.50
CA ASP A 587 -44.00 11.82 -39.90
C ASP A 587 -44.13 10.34 -40.30
N THR A 588 -44.97 10.09 -41.33
CA THR A 588 -45.12 8.76 -41.95
C THR A 588 -44.34 8.65 -43.27
N GLY A 589 -43.24 9.34 -43.36
CA GLY A 589 -42.38 9.45 -44.54
C GLY A 589 -41.45 8.25 -44.73
N ILE A 590 -40.42 8.46 -45.52
CA ILE A 590 -39.43 7.42 -45.89
C ILE A 590 -38.69 6.79 -44.74
N GLY A 591 -38.64 7.47 -43.58
CA GLY A 591 -37.82 7.05 -42.42
C GLY A 591 -36.33 7.12 -42.68
N ILE A 592 -35.54 6.74 -41.68
CA ILE A 592 -34.06 6.94 -41.63
C ILE A 592 -33.41 5.64 -41.20
N SER A 593 -32.37 5.19 -41.92
CA SER A 593 -31.63 3.97 -41.61
C SER A 593 -30.80 4.11 -40.31
N ARG A 594 -30.42 2.97 -39.71
CA ARG A 594 -29.59 2.96 -38.50
C ARG A 594 -28.20 3.57 -38.75
N GLN A 595 -27.65 3.45 -39.94
CA GLN A 595 -26.35 4.02 -40.32
C GLN A 595 -26.43 5.54 -40.44
N ASP A 596 -27.49 6.03 -41.11
CA ASP A 596 -27.66 7.46 -41.38
C ASP A 596 -28.04 8.24 -40.13
N ARG A 597 -28.79 7.62 -39.19
CA ARG A 597 -29.08 8.23 -37.88
C ARG A 597 -27.84 8.68 -37.12
N LYS A 598 -26.70 7.96 -37.25
CA LYS A 598 -25.44 8.34 -36.61
C LYS A 598 -24.82 9.58 -37.23
N LYS A 599 -25.04 9.83 -38.53
CA LYS A 599 -24.47 10.93 -39.29
C LYS A 599 -25.34 12.20 -39.28
N LEU A 600 -26.64 12.08 -39.00
CA LEU A 600 -27.62 13.17 -39.10
C LEU A 600 -27.30 14.41 -38.24
N PHE A 601 -26.58 14.21 -37.18
CA PHE A 601 -26.18 15.28 -36.25
C PHE A 601 -24.72 15.71 -36.46
N SER A 602 -24.07 15.32 -37.55
CA SER A 602 -22.76 15.84 -37.95
C SER A 602 -22.95 17.03 -38.90
N ALA A 603 -22.16 18.08 -38.71
CA ALA A 603 -22.23 19.28 -39.54
C ALA A 603 -21.95 18.94 -41.01
N PHE A 604 -22.75 19.55 -41.91
CA PHE A 604 -22.64 19.37 -43.36
C PHE A 604 -22.93 17.94 -43.88
N SER A 605 -23.47 17.08 -43.02
CA SER A 605 -23.83 15.71 -43.43
C SER A 605 -25.21 15.65 -44.10
N GLN A 606 -25.27 15.02 -45.23
CA GLN A 606 -26.50 14.74 -45.94
C GLN A 606 -26.59 13.22 -46.18
N VAL A 607 -27.80 12.66 -46.24
CA VAL A 607 -28.02 11.26 -46.56
C VAL A 607 -28.04 11.12 -48.06
N ASP A 608 -27.04 10.47 -48.63
CA ASP A 608 -26.86 10.24 -50.05
C ASP A 608 -27.78 9.10 -50.53
N ASP A 609 -29.06 9.36 -50.76
CA ASP A 609 -29.90 8.43 -51.51
C ASP A 609 -30.18 8.99 -52.90
N ALA A 610 -29.99 8.15 -53.92
CA ALA A 610 -30.19 8.46 -55.33
C ALA A 610 -31.63 8.95 -55.65
N LEU A 611 -32.58 8.77 -54.73
CA LEU A 611 -33.96 9.21 -54.82
C LEU A 611 -34.16 10.70 -54.37
N ASN A 612 -33.14 11.33 -53.80
CA ASN A 612 -33.24 12.67 -53.13
C ASN A 612 -32.63 13.81 -53.95
N ARG A 613 -32.30 13.66 -55.23
CA ARG A 613 -31.68 14.71 -56.06
C ARG A 613 -32.46 16.05 -56.13
N ASN A 614 -33.72 16.04 -55.75
CA ASN A 614 -34.58 17.24 -55.85
C ASN A 614 -34.64 18.08 -54.57
N TYR A 615 -33.92 17.71 -53.52
CA TYR A 615 -34.06 18.42 -52.22
C TYR A 615 -32.70 18.74 -51.60
N GLN A 616 -32.08 19.80 -52.08
CA GLN A 616 -30.85 20.37 -51.44
C GLN A 616 -31.15 20.97 -50.07
N GLY A 617 -30.30 20.72 -49.11
CA GLY A 617 -30.33 21.33 -47.78
C GLY A 617 -28.91 21.62 -47.28
N THR A 618 -28.71 22.45 -46.27
CA THR A 618 -27.39 22.79 -45.71
C THR A 618 -26.71 21.65 -44.94
N GLY A 619 -27.48 20.69 -44.46
CA GLY A 619 -26.98 19.69 -43.48
C GLY A 619 -26.68 20.29 -42.11
N LEU A 620 -27.03 21.57 -41.85
CA LEU A 620 -26.78 22.25 -40.59
C LEU A 620 -28.02 22.33 -39.69
N GLY A 621 -29.22 22.31 -40.27
CA GLY A 621 -30.47 22.56 -39.54
C GLY A 621 -30.66 21.67 -38.30
N LEU A 622 -30.46 20.34 -38.44
CA LEU A 622 -30.59 19.43 -37.30
C LEU A 622 -29.47 19.61 -36.26
N VAL A 623 -28.26 19.92 -36.69
CA VAL A 623 -27.14 20.20 -35.79
C VAL A 623 -27.43 21.48 -34.98
N ILE A 624 -27.88 22.53 -35.67
CA ILE A 624 -28.27 23.82 -35.01
C ILE A 624 -29.44 23.54 -34.06
N SER A 625 -30.48 22.81 -34.49
CA SER A 625 -31.62 22.49 -33.64
C SER A 625 -31.16 21.75 -32.33
N ARG A 626 -30.27 20.76 -32.44
CA ARG A 626 -29.78 20.03 -31.29
C ARG A 626 -28.99 20.94 -30.33
N GLU A 627 -28.14 21.79 -30.88
CA GLU A 627 -27.33 22.70 -30.03
C GLU A 627 -28.20 23.81 -29.41
N LEU A 628 -29.20 24.33 -30.12
CA LEU A 628 -30.17 25.27 -29.54
C LEU A 628 -30.97 24.64 -28.41
N VAL A 629 -31.47 23.40 -28.62
CA VAL A 629 -32.16 22.66 -27.54
C VAL A 629 -31.24 22.46 -26.33
N ARG A 630 -29.96 22.13 -26.55
CA ARG A 630 -28.99 21.98 -25.48
C ARG A 630 -28.72 23.29 -24.73
N LEU A 631 -28.56 24.40 -25.45
CA LEU A 631 -28.40 25.75 -24.85
C LEU A 631 -29.64 26.14 -24.04
N MET A 632 -30.84 25.65 -24.42
CA MET A 632 -32.08 25.81 -23.67
C MET A 632 -32.31 24.75 -22.59
N ARG A 633 -31.26 24.03 -22.17
CA ARG A 633 -31.27 22.96 -21.15
C ARG A 633 -32.23 21.82 -21.45
N GLY A 634 -32.44 21.53 -22.72
CA GLY A 634 -33.28 20.45 -23.22
C GLY A 634 -32.51 19.31 -23.87
N ASP A 635 -33.26 18.41 -24.51
CA ASP A 635 -32.72 17.28 -25.27
C ASP A 635 -33.52 17.07 -26.56
N LEU A 636 -32.86 16.62 -27.65
CA LEU A 636 -33.43 16.28 -28.92
C LEU A 636 -33.12 14.82 -29.27
N THR A 637 -34.13 13.99 -29.28
CA THR A 637 -34.02 12.57 -29.60
C THR A 637 -34.77 12.19 -30.90
N LEU A 638 -34.32 11.13 -31.57
CA LEU A 638 -34.87 10.65 -32.81
C LEU A 638 -35.14 9.14 -32.75
N LYS A 639 -36.37 8.75 -33.09
CA LYS A 639 -36.76 7.36 -33.42
C LYS A 639 -37.22 7.32 -34.85
N SER A 640 -36.71 6.40 -35.65
CA SER A 640 -37.09 6.26 -37.05
C SER A 640 -36.90 4.82 -37.54
N ILE A 641 -37.78 4.40 -38.40
CA ILE A 641 -37.77 3.09 -39.08
C ILE A 641 -37.95 3.32 -40.57
N PRO A 642 -37.05 2.83 -41.42
CA PRO A 642 -37.19 2.95 -42.87
C PRO A 642 -38.57 2.45 -43.37
N GLY A 643 -39.21 3.28 -44.16
CA GLY A 643 -40.54 2.99 -44.74
C GLY A 643 -41.73 3.22 -43.79
N LEU A 644 -41.50 3.52 -42.50
CA LEU A 644 -42.58 3.76 -41.53
C LEU A 644 -42.60 5.22 -41.04
N GLY A 645 -41.52 5.98 -41.25
CA GLY A 645 -41.42 7.39 -40.86
C GLY A 645 -40.42 7.67 -39.76
N SER A 646 -40.46 8.91 -39.24
CA SER A 646 -39.53 9.40 -38.18
C SER A 646 -40.31 10.14 -37.10
N THR A 647 -39.81 10.04 -35.89
CA THR A 647 -40.31 10.76 -34.72
C THR A 647 -39.18 11.51 -34.06
N PHE A 648 -39.23 12.83 -34.14
CA PHE A 648 -38.32 13.73 -33.40
C PHE A 648 -39.01 14.16 -32.13
N ASN A 649 -38.29 13.99 -30.99
CA ASN A 649 -38.78 14.39 -29.69
C ASN A 649 -37.86 15.46 -29.12
N VAL A 650 -38.38 16.64 -28.86
CA VAL A 650 -37.71 17.81 -28.29
C VAL A 650 -38.24 18.02 -26.88
N THR A 651 -37.37 17.97 -25.91
CA THR A 651 -37.68 18.33 -24.51
C THR A 651 -37.06 19.67 -24.24
N LEU A 652 -37.83 20.65 -23.77
CA LEU A 652 -37.33 21.98 -23.35
C LEU A 652 -37.70 22.25 -21.87
N ARG A 653 -36.82 22.88 -21.16
CA ARG A 653 -37.07 23.29 -19.77
C ARG A 653 -37.14 24.80 -19.70
N THR A 654 -38.28 25.30 -19.31
CA THR A 654 -38.59 26.74 -19.24
C THR A 654 -39.11 27.09 -17.82
N ASN A 655 -39.09 28.36 -17.48
CA ASN A 655 -39.78 28.84 -16.29
C ASN A 655 -41.21 29.28 -16.65
N HIS A 656 -42.19 29.04 -15.79
CA HIS A 656 -43.54 29.52 -15.95
C HIS A 656 -43.78 30.76 -15.10
N LEU A 657 -44.55 31.73 -15.67
CA LEU A 657 -44.96 32.96 -14.98
C LEU A 657 -46.35 32.85 -14.33
N SER A 658 -47.16 31.88 -14.73
CA SER A 658 -48.51 31.69 -14.23
C SER A 658 -48.84 30.21 -14.06
N GLN A 659 -49.49 29.88 -12.95
CA GLN A 659 -50.03 28.50 -12.74
C GLN A 659 -51.38 28.29 -13.47
N LYS A 660 -51.95 29.32 -14.12
CA LYS A 660 -53.20 29.14 -14.91
C LYS A 660 -52.89 28.42 -16.21
N TYR A 661 -53.53 27.29 -16.39
CA TYR A 661 -53.52 26.55 -17.65
C TYR A 661 -54.65 27.05 -18.55
N ALA A 662 -54.37 27.19 -19.83
CA ALA A 662 -55.29 27.76 -20.82
C ALA A 662 -56.49 26.88 -21.16
N LEU A 663 -56.56 25.67 -20.61
CA LEU A 663 -57.69 24.78 -20.80
C LEU A 663 -58.26 24.41 -19.41
N SER A 664 -59.22 25.21 -18.96
CA SER A 664 -60.25 24.73 -18.02
C SER A 664 -61.25 23.89 -18.79
N THR A 665 -61.82 22.86 -18.16
CA THR A 665 -63.00 22.19 -18.69
C THR A 665 -64.02 23.27 -19.12
N ASP A 666 -64.37 23.24 -20.41
CA ASP A 666 -65.32 24.18 -20.92
C ASP A 666 -66.75 23.75 -20.50
N PRO A 667 -67.50 24.59 -19.77
CA PRO A 667 -68.81 24.21 -19.30
C PRO A 667 -69.76 23.75 -20.42
N ASP A 668 -69.57 24.21 -21.65
CA ASP A 668 -70.37 23.86 -22.79
C ASP A 668 -70.14 22.38 -23.27
N TRP A 669 -69.00 21.80 -22.95
CA TRP A 669 -68.67 20.43 -23.29
C TRP A 669 -68.80 19.42 -22.15
N GLN A 670 -68.99 19.89 -20.90
CA GLN A 670 -69.17 19.05 -19.75
C GLN A 670 -70.39 18.09 -19.93
N ASN A 671 -70.14 16.79 -19.75
CA ASN A 671 -71.12 15.72 -19.88
C ASN A 671 -71.81 15.62 -21.26
N LYS A 672 -71.40 16.33 -22.27
CA LYS A 672 -71.86 16.13 -23.63
C LYS A 672 -71.33 14.84 -24.22
N HIS A 673 -72.18 14.08 -24.89
CA HIS A 673 -71.75 12.91 -25.61
C HIS A 673 -71.49 13.26 -27.05
N VAL A 674 -70.23 13.00 -27.47
CA VAL A 674 -69.75 13.31 -28.84
C VAL A 674 -69.34 12.02 -29.53
N VAL A 675 -69.89 11.78 -30.69
CA VAL A 675 -69.46 10.71 -31.60
C VAL A 675 -68.59 11.32 -32.69
N ILE A 676 -67.36 10.80 -32.82
CA ILE A 676 -66.41 11.24 -33.84
C ILE A 676 -66.20 10.12 -34.84
N TYR A 677 -66.44 10.44 -36.11
CA TYR A 677 -66.02 9.63 -37.24
C TYR A 677 -64.82 10.30 -37.90
N ASP A 678 -63.74 9.60 -37.95
CA ASP A 678 -62.54 9.98 -38.72
C ASP A 678 -61.84 8.71 -39.20
N PRO A 679 -61.65 8.55 -40.48
CA PRO A 679 -61.00 7.35 -41.04
C PRO A 679 -59.49 7.31 -40.79
N ILE A 680 -58.89 8.44 -40.35
CA ILE A 680 -57.48 8.54 -40.07
C ILE A 680 -57.26 8.31 -38.57
N PRO A 681 -56.54 7.25 -38.17
CA PRO A 681 -56.37 6.91 -36.76
C PRO A 681 -55.71 8.01 -35.93
N ALA A 682 -54.77 8.76 -36.52
CA ALA A 682 -54.03 9.83 -35.81
C ALA A 682 -54.97 11.02 -35.52
N THR A 683 -55.71 11.49 -36.51
CA THR A 683 -56.66 12.61 -36.34
C THR A 683 -57.78 12.22 -35.40
N ARG A 684 -58.33 11.01 -35.54
CA ARG A 684 -59.36 10.49 -34.67
C ARG A 684 -58.94 10.47 -33.19
N ARG A 685 -57.71 10.00 -32.92
CA ARG A 685 -57.16 10.00 -31.55
C ARG A 685 -56.93 11.40 -30.99
N ALA A 686 -56.37 12.31 -31.78
CA ALA A 686 -56.14 13.68 -31.38
C ALA A 686 -57.44 14.44 -31.06
N SER A 687 -58.42 14.36 -31.95
CA SER A 687 -59.75 14.96 -31.77
C SER A 687 -60.48 14.39 -30.55
N ALA A 688 -60.46 13.07 -30.39
CA ALA A 688 -61.04 12.42 -29.21
C ALA A 688 -60.35 12.85 -27.90
N ALA A 689 -59.04 12.90 -27.89
CA ALA A 689 -58.27 13.38 -26.72
C ALA A 689 -58.57 14.83 -26.39
N MET A 690 -58.68 15.70 -27.38
CA MET A 690 -59.02 17.12 -27.20
C MET A 690 -60.41 17.29 -26.58
N LEU A 691 -61.42 16.65 -27.13
CA LEU A 691 -62.81 16.74 -26.65
C LEU A 691 -62.96 16.14 -25.25
N THR A 692 -62.26 15.04 -24.99
CA THR A 692 -62.24 14.44 -23.64
C THR A 692 -61.62 15.41 -22.60
N ARG A 693 -60.58 16.12 -22.98
CA ARG A 693 -59.99 17.18 -22.12
C ARG A 693 -60.93 18.35 -21.83
N LEU A 694 -61.79 18.67 -22.79
CA LEU A 694 -62.86 19.70 -22.62
C LEU A 694 -64.01 19.19 -21.74
N GLY A 695 -64.04 17.93 -21.36
CA GLY A 695 -65.05 17.34 -20.45
C GLY A 695 -66.14 16.55 -21.17
N ALA A 696 -66.03 16.31 -22.51
CA ALA A 696 -66.98 15.52 -23.25
C ALA A 696 -66.76 14.02 -23.08
N LYS A 697 -67.85 13.26 -23.16
CA LYS A 697 -67.81 11.79 -23.34
C LYS A 697 -67.71 11.50 -24.82
N VAL A 698 -66.54 10.93 -25.25
CA VAL A 698 -66.26 10.74 -26.64
C VAL A 698 -66.35 9.27 -27.04
N THR A 699 -67.09 8.97 -28.08
CA THR A 699 -67.09 7.68 -28.75
C THR A 699 -66.46 7.86 -30.15
N SER A 700 -65.31 7.23 -30.38
CA SER A 700 -64.63 7.31 -31.67
C SER A 700 -64.97 6.11 -32.57
N VAL A 701 -65.24 6.35 -33.82
CA VAL A 701 -65.67 5.35 -34.78
C VAL A 701 -64.77 5.36 -36.00
N GLU A 702 -64.35 4.16 -36.46
CA GLU A 702 -63.42 4.00 -37.59
C GLU A 702 -64.10 3.86 -38.96
N SER A 703 -65.27 3.26 -38.96
CA SER A 703 -66.03 3.06 -40.17
C SER A 703 -67.45 3.58 -39.98
N LEU A 704 -68.01 4.09 -41.06
CA LEU A 704 -69.41 4.55 -41.11
C LEU A 704 -70.38 3.40 -40.86
N ASP A 705 -70.01 2.13 -41.11
CA ASP A 705 -70.86 0.97 -40.87
C ASP A 705 -71.11 0.67 -39.41
N TYR A 706 -70.13 1.12 -38.50
CA TYR A 706 -70.32 1.04 -37.05
C TYR A 706 -71.38 2.03 -36.55
N LEU A 707 -71.65 3.12 -37.29
CA LEU A 707 -72.67 4.09 -36.90
C LEU A 707 -74.09 3.51 -36.79
N SER A 708 -74.40 2.56 -37.65
CA SER A 708 -75.68 1.89 -37.63
C SER A 708 -75.92 0.98 -36.41
N ASN A 709 -74.90 0.57 -35.77
CA ASN A 709 -74.91 -0.27 -34.56
C ASN A 709 -74.92 0.51 -33.27
N LEU A 710 -74.76 1.85 -33.27
CA LEU A 710 -74.83 2.68 -32.10
C LEU A 710 -76.30 2.98 -31.74
N THR A 711 -76.73 2.45 -30.63
CA THR A 711 -78.06 2.68 -30.03
C THR A 711 -78.19 4.01 -29.27
N ILE A 712 -77.14 4.86 -29.33
CA ILE A 712 -77.02 6.08 -28.56
C ILE A 712 -77.25 7.28 -29.44
N CYS A 713 -78.10 8.25 -29.00
CA CYS A 713 -78.24 9.53 -29.65
C CYS A 713 -77.31 10.55 -29.03
N PRO A 714 -76.12 10.86 -29.61
CA PRO A 714 -75.14 11.78 -29.07
C PRO A 714 -75.66 13.21 -29.18
N ASP A 715 -75.12 14.08 -28.30
CA ASP A 715 -75.36 15.53 -28.40
C ASP A 715 -74.71 16.11 -29.68
N PHE A 716 -73.53 15.60 -30.02
CA PHE A 716 -72.84 16.01 -31.25
C PHE A 716 -72.36 14.80 -32.07
N PHE A 717 -72.50 14.86 -33.33
CA PHE A 717 -71.84 13.98 -34.29
C PHE A 717 -70.89 14.80 -35.15
N MET A 718 -69.59 14.47 -35.06
CA MET A 718 -68.50 15.11 -35.80
C MET A 718 -68.01 14.09 -36.84
N ALA A 719 -67.99 14.47 -38.07
CA ALA A 719 -67.43 13.65 -39.14
C ALA A 719 -66.37 14.44 -39.90
N THR A 720 -65.26 13.81 -40.24
CA THR A 720 -64.20 14.35 -41.09
C THR A 720 -64.18 13.71 -42.44
N ALA A 721 -64.04 14.53 -43.49
CA ALA A 721 -63.83 14.07 -44.87
C ALA A 721 -62.36 14.34 -45.25
N PRO A 722 -61.48 13.37 -45.14
CA PRO A 722 -60.05 13.58 -45.40
C PRO A 722 -59.83 13.96 -46.87
N VAL A 723 -58.92 14.91 -47.08
CA VAL A 723 -58.58 15.43 -48.43
C VAL A 723 -58.14 14.32 -49.40
N SER A 724 -57.53 13.26 -48.85
CA SER A 724 -57.11 12.07 -49.63
C SER A 724 -58.23 11.18 -50.13
N LYS A 725 -59.52 11.29 -49.62
CA LYS A 725 -60.63 10.45 -49.91
C LYS A 725 -61.89 11.22 -50.39
N LEU A 726 -61.71 12.33 -51.06
CA LEU A 726 -62.78 13.20 -51.56
C LEU A 726 -63.82 12.44 -52.41
N ASN A 727 -63.47 11.32 -53.07
CA ASN A 727 -64.36 10.49 -53.85
C ASN A 727 -65.43 9.74 -53.01
N GLN A 728 -65.29 9.70 -51.67
CA GLN A 728 -66.27 9.07 -50.76
C GLN A 728 -67.22 10.10 -50.10
N ARG A 729 -67.14 11.33 -50.51
CA ARG A 729 -67.87 12.47 -49.89
C ARG A 729 -69.39 12.29 -49.91
N ASP A 730 -69.96 11.78 -51.02
CA ASP A 730 -71.42 11.62 -51.16
C ASP A 730 -71.93 10.52 -50.24
N THR A 731 -71.19 9.43 -50.09
CA THR A 731 -71.56 8.35 -49.19
C THR A 731 -71.44 8.78 -47.73
N LEU A 732 -70.45 9.58 -47.41
CA LEU A 732 -70.29 10.16 -46.10
C LEU A 732 -71.41 11.16 -45.79
N LEU A 733 -71.77 12.04 -46.71
CA LEU A 733 -72.85 12.99 -46.58
C LEU A 733 -74.20 12.33 -46.36
N SER A 734 -74.53 11.28 -47.10
CA SER A 734 -75.79 10.58 -46.92
C SER A 734 -75.89 9.92 -45.54
N ARG A 735 -74.89 9.24 -45.06
CA ARG A 735 -74.86 8.64 -43.71
C ARG A 735 -74.73 9.68 -42.58
N PHE A 736 -73.98 10.77 -42.80
CA PHE A 736 -73.90 11.86 -41.89
C PHE A 736 -75.27 12.50 -41.62
N VAL A 737 -76.10 12.69 -42.65
CA VAL A 737 -77.42 13.28 -42.47
C VAL A 737 -78.39 12.30 -41.80
N GLN A 738 -78.24 10.99 -42.03
CA GLN A 738 -79.13 9.95 -41.47
C GLN A 738 -78.83 9.60 -40.00
N PHE A 739 -77.59 9.89 -39.49
CA PHE A 739 -77.21 9.50 -38.14
C PHE A 739 -77.97 10.35 -37.10
N PRO A 740 -78.63 9.74 -36.12
CA PRO A 740 -79.40 10.46 -35.11
C PRO A 740 -78.49 11.17 -34.16
N ALA A 741 -78.35 12.49 -34.23
CA ALA A 741 -77.63 13.37 -33.33
C ALA A 741 -78.34 14.68 -33.17
N LYS A 742 -78.19 15.32 -31.95
CA LYS A 742 -78.79 16.64 -31.71
C LYS A 742 -78.14 17.73 -32.58
N LYS A 743 -76.85 17.68 -32.73
CA LYS A 743 -76.14 18.55 -33.65
C LYS A 743 -75.09 17.75 -34.45
N ARG A 744 -74.90 18.13 -35.73
CA ARG A 744 -73.98 17.49 -36.63
C ARG A 744 -72.95 18.48 -37.12
N ILE A 745 -71.69 18.12 -37.15
CA ILE A 745 -70.58 18.96 -37.57
C ILE A 745 -69.77 18.14 -38.59
N LEU A 746 -69.76 18.62 -39.83
CA LEU A 746 -68.89 18.07 -40.88
C LEU A 746 -67.64 18.95 -40.95
N TRP A 747 -66.53 18.33 -40.79
CA TRP A 747 -65.22 18.99 -40.68
C TRP A 747 -64.34 18.67 -41.88
#